data_720168453f198c51df34672221873747
#
_entry.id   720168453f198c51df34672221873747
#
_cell.length_a   1.000
_cell.length_b   1.000
_cell.length_c   1.000
_cell.angle_alpha   90.00
_cell.angle_beta   90.00
_cell.angle_gamma   90.00
#
_symmetry.space_group_name_H-M   'P 1'
#
loop_
_entity.id
_entity.type
_entity.pdbx_description
1 polymer ?
#
loop_
_entity_poly.entity_id
_entity_poly.type
_entity_poly.pdbx_seq_one_letter_code
_entity_poly.pdbx_strand_id
1 'polypeptide(L)'
;MLSGCQVVNVKRQALNVTISNERDSILTRDKLSEASLNVLSMTGREAKICVESPTACLKNMQQIPQEQLFSTASELYLAKAKLLENSSACKKRPKSKQHLSERDEQQEQLFSSCITEEGEMLDKSIRYSYAYLFRSTREPSQRIFDNRQVQVRDFYNQAIAKLASAYPAQSIEQQTTKQLTSIKIGNSTYQIDFSDYPDLAHQPIASYLSSYNMNFSGLRSINRRDGFGSEFVVVLPKKQRHEENQYILDPLSYQFNTGSNPNIHAPRYLASTITIEPEKNTSLQSLLNNSPMVVKIHDPYRYDRISIEHSTYPLAANFSVPYGLWLAQNNLGKSAYLSLIDRDKNIVMPHLYMLEPFNPNKKVIVLIHGLASSPEAWVRLTNDIMSDPVLREHYQVWQIFYSTNMPIIESRFQIYALLKQSFALVDPKAPAYSDAVLIGHSMGGIIARLLVSNQNLSTAAFKIYNSRSLLVHKTDPVILERFNIQPIPNFNRAIFLSSPNKGTAFADLWFTKMARRIIRVPSVFMGAIGDTLEGDLNIKGTIKQLNQSIIQNGPSDLSYKSKFIALTKNVNPPKGFIFHSIIGNDTKSNDPQKITDGVVPYSSAHLDGAASEKIIHGGHSIQETPEAVLELRRILRLHLIQHGLYQAPTTQ
;
A
#
# COMPACT_ATOMS: atom_id res chain seq x y z
N MET A 1 29.99 57.96 -35.32
CA MET A 1 30.37 56.63 -34.87
C MET A 1 29.10 55.93 -34.48
N LEU A 2 28.59 55.06 -35.34
CA LEU A 2 27.47 54.19 -35.03
C LEU A 2 28.02 52.97 -34.25
N SER A 3 27.87 52.97 -32.91
CA SER A 3 28.16 51.82 -32.09
C SER A 3 27.08 50.76 -32.40
N GLY A 4 27.45 49.78 -33.19
CA GLY A 4 26.60 48.62 -33.46
C GLY A 4 26.26 47.89 -32.16
N CYS A 5 24.98 47.90 -31.77
CA CYS A 5 24.50 47.04 -30.70
C CYS A 5 24.76 45.60 -31.12
N GLN A 6 25.57 44.92 -30.33
CA GLN A 6 25.82 43.50 -30.52
C GLN A 6 24.50 42.76 -30.22
N VAL A 7 23.82 42.26 -31.28
CA VAL A 7 22.48 41.64 -31.19
C VAL A 7 22.55 40.21 -30.67
N VAL A 8 23.72 39.56 -30.80
CA VAL A 8 23.92 38.17 -30.35
C VAL A 8 25.09 38.08 -29.39
N ASN A 9 24.83 37.60 -28.18
CA ASN A 9 25.84 37.32 -27.16
C ASN A 9 25.92 35.79 -26.91
N VAL A 10 27.16 35.27 -26.91
CA VAL A 10 27.40 33.85 -26.58
C VAL A 10 27.77 33.76 -25.09
N LYS A 11 26.94 33.02 -24.33
CA LYS A 11 27.25 32.67 -22.94
C LYS A 11 27.43 31.17 -22.84
N ARG A 12 28.52 30.72 -22.21
CA ARG A 12 28.69 29.31 -21.86
C ARG A 12 27.80 28.99 -20.67
N GLN A 13 26.99 27.93 -20.78
CA GLN A 13 26.18 27.42 -19.69
C GLN A 13 26.78 26.10 -19.19
N ALA A 14 26.50 25.73 -17.92
CA ALA A 14 26.86 24.43 -17.40
C ALA A 14 26.02 23.33 -18.08
N LEU A 15 26.61 22.17 -18.34
CA LEU A 15 25.98 21.07 -19.07
C LEU A 15 24.62 20.62 -18.46
N ASN A 16 24.54 20.55 -17.14
CA ASN A 16 23.31 20.23 -16.43
C ASN A 16 22.17 21.23 -16.72
N VAL A 17 22.49 22.52 -16.87
CA VAL A 17 21.49 23.54 -17.21
C VAL A 17 21.04 23.40 -18.65
N THR A 18 21.95 23.07 -19.59
CA THR A 18 21.61 22.82 -20.99
C THR A 18 20.68 21.61 -21.11
N ILE A 19 21.06 20.48 -20.50
CA ILE A 19 20.22 19.26 -20.51
C ILE A 19 18.85 19.50 -19.88
N SER A 20 18.80 20.26 -18.77
CA SER A 20 17.53 20.61 -18.13
C SER A 20 16.66 21.43 -19.09
N ASN A 21 17.22 22.45 -19.75
CA ASN A 21 16.48 23.32 -20.68
C ASN A 21 15.91 22.53 -21.88
N GLU A 22 16.70 21.60 -22.46
CA GLU A 22 16.23 20.74 -23.56
C GLU A 22 15.07 19.83 -23.18
N ARG A 23 14.92 19.49 -21.90
CA ARG A 23 13.83 18.64 -21.37
C ARG A 23 12.67 19.45 -20.80
N ASP A 24 12.80 20.76 -20.70
CA ASP A 24 11.75 21.62 -20.16
C ASP A 24 10.52 21.66 -21.05
N SER A 25 9.37 21.79 -20.41
CA SER A 25 8.06 21.88 -21.05
C SER A 25 7.09 22.62 -20.14
N ILE A 26 5.86 22.79 -20.62
CA ILE A 26 4.76 23.37 -19.83
C ILE A 26 4.52 22.66 -18.47
N LEU A 27 4.95 21.41 -18.33
CA LEU A 27 4.80 20.65 -17.08
C LEU A 27 5.90 20.96 -16.07
N THR A 28 7.09 21.32 -16.53
CA THR A 28 8.28 21.49 -15.66
C THR A 28 8.54 22.93 -15.26
N ARG A 29 8.28 23.91 -16.15
CA ARG A 29 8.62 25.34 -15.91
C ARG A 29 7.52 26.35 -16.24
N ASP A 30 6.28 25.92 -16.46
CA ASP A 30 5.18 26.81 -16.87
C ASP A 30 5.44 27.58 -18.19
N LYS A 31 6.32 27.04 -19.04
CA LYS A 31 6.68 27.60 -20.35
C LYS A 31 6.60 26.51 -21.40
N LEU A 32 6.25 26.91 -22.62
CA LEU A 32 6.31 25.99 -23.75
C LEU A 32 7.74 25.49 -23.94
N SER A 33 7.86 24.22 -24.35
CA SER A 33 9.13 23.61 -24.70
C SER A 33 9.80 24.33 -25.87
N GLU A 34 11.11 24.21 -25.97
CA GLU A 34 11.90 24.77 -27.07
C GLU A 34 11.41 24.24 -28.42
N ALA A 35 11.05 22.95 -28.48
CA ALA A 35 10.49 22.35 -29.68
C ALA A 35 9.19 23.04 -30.16
N SER A 36 8.27 23.36 -29.26
CA SER A 36 7.05 24.09 -29.62
C SER A 36 7.35 25.56 -29.95
N LEU A 37 8.24 26.23 -29.22
CA LEU A 37 8.65 27.61 -29.51
C LEU A 37 9.28 27.73 -30.91
N ASN A 38 10.11 26.79 -31.31
CA ASN A 38 10.69 26.73 -32.64
C ASN A 38 9.63 26.61 -33.74
N VAL A 39 8.64 25.73 -33.57
CA VAL A 39 7.52 25.58 -34.51
C VAL A 39 6.71 26.86 -34.60
N LEU A 40 6.40 27.52 -33.48
CA LEU A 40 5.69 28.80 -33.47
C LEU A 40 6.49 29.91 -34.17
N SER A 41 7.80 29.99 -33.90
CA SER A 41 8.70 30.96 -34.55
C SER A 41 8.76 30.75 -36.07
N MET A 42 8.93 29.50 -36.52
CA MET A 42 8.97 29.15 -37.95
C MET A 42 7.68 29.51 -38.69
N THR A 43 6.55 29.49 -37.98
CA THR A 43 5.22 29.83 -38.53
C THR A 43 4.82 31.31 -38.28
N GLY A 44 5.72 32.11 -37.72
CA GLY A 44 5.49 33.55 -37.45
C GLY A 44 4.41 33.77 -36.38
N ARG A 45 4.29 32.86 -35.40
CA ARG A 45 3.27 32.91 -34.33
C ARG A 45 3.86 33.32 -33.00
N GLU A 46 3.13 34.16 -32.27
CA GLU A 46 3.48 34.55 -30.91
C GLU A 46 2.99 33.51 -29.90
N ALA A 47 3.88 32.98 -29.04
CA ALA A 47 3.59 31.93 -28.08
C ALA A 47 2.43 32.28 -27.14
N LYS A 48 2.39 33.52 -26.62
CA LYS A 48 1.33 33.96 -25.71
C LYS A 48 -0.05 33.92 -26.35
N ILE A 49 -0.18 34.43 -27.57
CA ILE A 49 -1.45 34.43 -28.32
C ILE A 49 -1.89 33.02 -28.62
N CYS A 50 -0.95 32.12 -28.97
CA CYS A 50 -1.25 30.71 -29.25
C CYS A 50 -1.70 29.93 -28.00
N VAL A 51 -1.16 30.23 -26.81
CA VAL A 51 -1.64 29.63 -25.56
C VAL A 51 -3.02 30.17 -25.17
N GLU A 52 -3.30 31.46 -25.39
CA GLU A 52 -4.62 32.04 -25.12
C GLU A 52 -5.70 31.47 -26.05
N SER A 53 -5.38 31.24 -27.32
CA SER A 53 -6.32 30.76 -28.35
C SER A 53 -5.70 29.65 -29.22
N PRO A 54 -5.49 28.42 -28.69
CA PRO A 54 -4.80 27.36 -29.41
C PRO A 54 -5.48 26.98 -30.74
N THR A 55 -6.79 26.87 -30.74
CA THR A 55 -7.57 26.48 -31.92
C THR A 55 -7.41 27.47 -33.08
N ALA A 56 -7.47 28.75 -32.82
CA ALA A 56 -7.25 29.80 -33.83
C ALA A 56 -5.82 29.81 -34.35
N CYS A 57 -4.85 29.63 -33.45
CA CYS A 57 -3.43 29.55 -33.78
C CYS A 57 -3.14 28.37 -34.73
N LEU A 58 -3.68 27.18 -34.47
CA LEU A 58 -3.42 25.95 -35.22
C LEU A 58 -4.07 25.91 -36.61
N LYS A 59 -5.21 26.60 -36.82
CA LYS A 59 -5.91 26.63 -38.13
C LYS A 59 -5.00 27.05 -39.30
N ASN A 60 -4.00 27.86 -39.06
CA ASN A 60 -3.13 28.44 -40.07
C ASN A 60 -1.72 27.83 -40.10
N MET A 61 -1.52 26.64 -39.46
CA MET A 61 -0.25 25.93 -39.40
C MET A 61 -0.18 24.69 -40.31
N GLN A 62 -0.85 24.72 -41.47
CA GLN A 62 -1.00 23.54 -42.36
C GLN A 62 0.28 23.15 -43.14
N GLN A 63 1.34 23.94 -43.08
CA GLN A 63 2.56 23.71 -43.87
C GLN A 63 3.72 23.07 -43.10
N ILE A 64 3.48 22.61 -41.85
CA ILE A 64 4.50 21.96 -41.03
C ILE A 64 4.31 20.44 -40.98
N PRO A 65 5.37 19.64 -40.75
CA PRO A 65 5.26 18.20 -40.57
C PRO A 65 4.24 17.81 -39.51
N GLN A 66 3.45 16.78 -39.78
CA GLN A 66 2.37 16.33 -38.88
C GLN A 66 2.86 16.08 -37.43
N GLU A 67 4.03 15.47 -37.27
CA GLU A 67 4.60 15.24 -35.93
C GLU A 67 4.85 16.52 -35.17
N GLN A 68 5.37 17.56 -35.84
CA GLN A 68 5.59 18.85 -35.19
C GLN A 68 4.26 19.54 -34.86
N LEU A 69 3.27 19.44 -35.76
CA LEU A 69 1.93 19.96 -35.52
C LEU A 69 1.28 19.29 -34.31
N PHE A 70 1.25 17.95 -34.29
CA PHE A 70 0.57 17.21 -33.22
C PHE A 70 1.24 17.43 -31.86
N SER A 71 2.56 17.34 -31.79
CA SER A 71 3.27 17.55 -30.55
C SER A 71 3.15 18.99 -30.02
N THR A 72 3.16 20.00 -30.90
CA THR A 72 2.96 21.41 -30.51
C THR A 72 1.52 21.67 -30.10
N ALA A 73 0.54 21.14 -30.82
CA ALA A 73 -0.87 21.27 -30.49
C ALA A 73 -1.18 20.65 -29.13
N SER A 74 -0.64 19.44 -28.84
CA SER A 74 -0.84 18.80 -27.55
C SER A 74 -0.36 19.66 -26.38
N GLU A 75 0.80 20.30 -26.52
CA GLU A 75 1.35 21.19 -25.50
C GLU A 75 0.57 22.50 -25.35
N LEU A 76 0.15 23.12 -26.48
CA LEU A 76 -0.64 24.35 -26.46
C LEU A 76 -1.99 24.17 -25.76
N TYR A 77 -2.70 23.10 -26.06
CA TYR A 77 -3.97 22.79 -25.40
C TYR A 77 -3.78 22.48 -23.91
N LEU A 78 -2.72 21.76 -23.52
CA LEU A 78 -2.39 21.50 -22.13
C LEU A 78 -2.01 22.80 -21.39
N ALA A 79 -1.28 23.70 -22.06
CA ALA A 79 -0.92 25.03 -21.52
C ALA A 79 -2.17 25.87 -21.26
N LYS A 80 -3.13 25.88 -22.19
CA LYS A 80 -4.41 26.58 -22.02
C LYS A 80 -5.22 25.97 -20.86
N ALA A 81 -5.34 24.65 -20.77
CA ALA A 81 -6.01 23.98 -19.65
C ALA A 81 -5.39 24.38 -18.29
N LYS A 82 -4.04 24.41 -18.22
CA LYS A 82 -3.33 24.84 -17.01
C LYS A 82 -3.57 26.33 -16.68
N LEU A 83 -3.72 27.17 -17.67
CA LEU A 83 -4.07 28.57 -17.52
C LEU A 83 -5.48 28.73 -16.93
N LEU A 84 -6.45 27.97 -17.45
CA LEU A 84 -7.83 27.94 -16.95
C LEU A 84 -7.91 27.43 -15.51
N GLU A 85 -7.28 26.31 -15.19
CA GLU A 85 -7.17 25.75 -13.83
C GLU A 85 -6.69 26.80 -12.82
N ASN A 86 -5.74 27.64 -13.24
CA ASN A 86 -5.17 28.71 -12.40
C ASN A 86 -6.00 29.99 -12.36
N SER A 87 -7.04 30.11 -13.16
CA SER A 87 -7.92 31.25 -13.20
C SER A 87 -8.81 31.36 -11.94
N SER A 88 -9.27 32.56 -11.63
CA SER A 88 -10.21 32.76 -10.52
C SER A 88 -11.56 32.07 -10.73
N ALA A 89 -11.96 31.88 -11.98
CA ALA A 89 -13.22 31.24 -12.37
C ALA A 89 -13.23 29.73 -12.07
N CYS A 90 -12.10 29.03 -12.36
CA CYS A 90 -11.97 27.58 -12.12
C CYS A 90 -11.55 27.22 -10.68
N LYS A 91 -10.87 28.11 -9.94
CA LYS A 91 -10.36 27.81 -8.59
C LYS A 91 -11.40 27.79 -7.48
N LYS A 92 -12.46 28.53 -7.61
CA LYS A 92 -13.45 28.71 -6.53
C LYS A 92 -14.76 28.02 -6.89
N ARG A 93 -14.90 26.77 -6.45
CA ARG A 93 -16.23 26.14 -6.43
C ARG A 93 -17.11 26.89 -5.43
N PRO A 94 -18.27 27.42 -5.84
CA PRO A 94 -19.20 28.04 -4.92
C PRO A 94 -19.63 27.05 -3.84
N LYS A 95 -19.83 27.56 -2.59
CA LYS A 95 -20.33 26.73 -1.49
C LYS A 95 -21.79 26.39 -1.78
N SER A 96 -22.12 25.08 -1.83
CA SER A 96 -23.51 24.63 -1.88
C SER A 96 -24.29 25.19 -0.69
N LYS A 97 -25.25 26.10 -0.94
CA LYS A 97 -26.22 26.59 0.02
C LYS A 97 -27.63 26.22 -0.47
N GLN A 98 -28.53 25.91 0.45
CA GLN A 98 -29.91 25.56 0.12
C GLN A 98 -30.71 26.71 -0.56
N HIS A 99 -30.25 27.96 -0.45
CA HIS A 99 -30.74 29.11 -1.19
C HIS A 99 -29.56 29.90 -1.76
N LEU A 100 -29.39 29.85 -3.07
CA LEU A 100 -28.37 30.62 -3.80
C LEU A 100 -28.88 32.04 -4.04
N SER A 101 -28.02 33.04 -3.83
CA SER A 101 -28.28 34.40 -4.31
C SER A 101 -27.97 34.47 -5.82
N GLU A 102 -28.56 35.45 -6.55
CA GLU A 102 -28.25 35.69 -7.99
C GLU A 102 -26.74 35.77 -8.26
N ARG A 103 -25.97 36.29 -7.31
CA ARG A 103 -24.50 36.38 -7.40
C ARG A 103 -23.84 34.98 -7.27
N ASP A 104 -24.39 34.10 -6.45
CA ASP A 104 -23.89 32.74 -6.30
C ASP A 104 -24.23 31.92 -7.55
N GLU A 105 -25.40 32.11 -8.17
CA GLU A 105 -25.79 31.48 -9.44
C GLU A 105 -24.88 31.90 -10.61
N GLN A 106 -24.57 33.19 -10.73
CA GLN A 106 -23.62 33.69 -11.72
C GLN A 106 -22.22 33.10 -11.51
N GLN A 107 -21.78 32.96 -10.26
CA GLN A 107 -20.49 32.36 -9.93
C GLN A 107 -20.45 30.86 -10.23
N GLU A 108 -21.56 30.13 -10.02
CA GLU A 108 -21.69 28.72 -10.39
C GLU A 108 -21.67 28.53 -11.92
N GLN A 109 -22.33 29.41 -12.67
CA GLN A 109 -22.30 29.39 -14.14
C GLN A 109 -20.90 29.65 -14.68
N LEU A 110 -20.18 30.63 -14.14
CA LEU A 110 -18.80 30.94 -14.51
C LEU A 110 -17.85 29.76 -14.19
N PHE A 111 -18.03 29.14 -13.03
CA PHE A 111 -17.26 27.97 -12.64
C PHE A 111 -17.54 26.79 -13.58
N SER A 112 -18.81 26.47 -13.82
CA SER A 112 -19.21 25.39 -14.69
C SER A 112 -18.73 25.58 -16.13
N SER A 113 -18.83 26.81 -16.67
CA SER A 113 -18.32 27.15 -17.99
C SER A 113 -16.79 26.99 -18.07
N CYS A 114 -16.06 27.45 -17.03
CA CYS A 114 -14.62 27.35 -16.96
C CYS A 114 -14.14 25.89 -16.91
N ILE A 115 -14.78 25.03 -16.09
CA ILE A 115 -14.45 23.60 -16.01
C ILE A 115 -14.76 22.87 -17.32
N THR A 116 -15.84 23.25 -18.01
CA THR A 116 -16.16 22.69 -19.32
C THR A 116 -15.11 23.06 -20.34
N GLU A 117 -14.69 24.33 -20.42
CA GLU A 117 -13.62 24.77 -21.33
C GLU A 117 -12.29 24.08 -21.00
N GLU A 118 -11.92 23.97 -19.70
CA GLU A 118 -10.73 23.24 -19.27
C GLU A 118 -10.77 21.79 -19.74
N GLY A 119 -11.91 21.10 -19.55
CA GLY A 119 -12.12 19.73 -20.01
C GLY A 119 -11.97 19.57 -21.51
N GLU A 120 -12.50 20.52 -22.31
CA GLU A 120 -12.33 20.53 -23.77
C GLU A 120 -10.87 20.72 -24.19
N MET A 121 -10.11 21.56 -23.49
CA MET A 121 -8.67 21.73 -23.72
C MET A 121 -7.89 20.47 -23.39
N LEU A 122 -8.22 19.80 -22.29
CA LEU A 122 -7.61 18.52 -21.92
C LEU A 122 -7.95 17.43 -22.94
N ASP A 123 -9.22 17.35 -23.40
CA ASP A 123 -9.63 16.43 -24.47
C ASP A 123 -8.79 16.63 -25.74
N LYS A 124 -8.64 17.87 -26.19
CA LYS A 124 -7.80 18.17 -27.35
C LYS A 124 -6.32 17.82 -27.13
N SER A 125 -5.77 18.11 -25.95
CA SER A 125 -4.41 17.70 -25.62
C SER A 125 -4.23 16.17 -25.70
N ILE A 126 -5.16 15.39 -25.17
CA ILE A 126 -5.16 13.92 -25.24
C ILE A 126 -5.18 13.44 -26.69
N ARG A 127 -6.09 13.97 -27.52
CA ARG A 127 -6.24 13.56 -28.93
C ARG A 127 -4.98 13.86 -29.75
N TYR A 128 -4.40 15.04 -29.60
CA TYR A 128 -3.18 15.42 -30.31
C TYR A 128 -1.96 14.65 -29.78
N SER A 129 -1.88 14.40 -28.48
CA SER A 129 -0.84 13.52 -27.92
C SER A 129 -0.96 12.10 -28.45
N TYR A 130 -2.18 11.54 -28.47
CA TYR A 130 -2.46 10.21 -29.04
C TYR A 130 -2.06 10.14 -30.53
N ALA A 131 -2.46 11.17 -31.32
CA ALA A 131 -2.11 11.26 -32.74
C ALA A 131 -0.59 11.29 -32.96
N TYR A 132 0.15 12.05 -32.15
CA TYR A 132 1.62 12.08 -32.19
C TYR A 132 2.23 10.73 -31.83
N LEU A 133 1.77 10.13 -30.74
CA LEU A 133 2.37 8.91 -30.18
C LEU A 133 2.09 7.68 -31.05
N PHE A 134 0.86 7.53 -31.57
CA PHE A 134 0.39 6.27 -32.12
C PHE A 134 -0.11 6.33 -33.58
N ARG A 135 -0.29 7.53 -34.16
CA ARG A 135 -0.86 7.72 -35.51
C ARG A 135 0.02 8.58 -36.42
N SER A 136 1.24 8.94 -35.98
CA SER A 136 2.22 9.62 -36.83
C SER A 136 2.99 8.62 -37.71
N THR A 137 3.74 9.13 -38.67
CA THR A 137 4.51 8.32 -39.65
C THR A 137 5.61 7.50 -39.00
N ARG A 138 6.21 7.99 -37.87
CA ARG A 138 7.22 7.25 -37.11
C ARG A 138 6.58 6.62 -35.89
N GLU A 139 6.86 5.33 -35.67
CA GLU A 139 6.44 4.65 -34.46
C GLU A 139 7.23 5.10 -33.21
N PRO A 140 6.68 4.95 -32.00
CA PRO A 140 7.38 5.30 -30.77
C PRO A 140 8.74 4.61 -30.59
N SER A 141 8.88 3.37 -31.08
CA SER A 141 10.14 2.61 -31.10
C SER A 141 11.28 3.30 -31.86
N GLN A 142 10.94 4.05 -32.91
CA GLN A 142 11.86 4.81 -33.74
C GLN A 142 12.28 6.16 -33.13
N ARG A 143 11.64 6.56 -32.05
CA ARG A 143 11.83 7.84 -31.35
C ARG A 143 12.27 7.68 -29.90
N ILE A 144 12.80 6.52 -29.51
CA ILE A 144 13.18 6.19 -28.11
C ILE A 144 14.13 7.24 -27.52
N PHE A 145 15.04 7.79 -28.31
CA PHE A 145 16.02 8.78 -27.88
C PHE A 145 15.56 10.24 -28.09
N ASP A 146 14.33 10.43 -28.56
CA ASP A 146 13.77 11.75 -28.82
C ASP A 146 13.15 12.33 -27.53
N ASN A 147 13.72 13.40 -26.99
CA ASN A 147 13.18 14.08 -25.82
C ASN A 147 11.73 14.51 -26.02
N ARG A 148 11.34 14.82 -27.26
CA ARG A 148 9.98 15.23 -27.60
C ARG A 148 8.96 14.11 -27.38
N GLN A 149 9.33 12.87 -27.66
CA GLN A 149 8.44 11.74 -27.37
C GLN A 149 8.15 11.59 -25.88
N VAL A 150 9.17 11.74 -25.02
CA VAL A 150 9.00 11.69 -23.56
C VAL A 150 8.07 12.83 -23.11
N GLN A 151 8.31 14.05 -23.59
CA GLN A 151 7.45 15.20 -23.27
C GLN A 151 5.99 14.94 -23.66
N VAL A 152 5.71 14.48 -24.88
CA VAL A 152 4.33 14.25 -25.37
C VAL A 152 3.67 13.09 -24.63
N ARG A 153 4.41 12.03 -24.27
CA ARG A 153 3.91 10.97 -23.39
C ARG A 153 3.47 11.56 -22.04
N ASP A 154 4.28 12.44 -21.48
CA ASP A 154 3.98 13.08 -20.19
C ASP A 154 2.79 14.05 -20.33
N PHE A 155 2.62 14.74 -21.47
CA PHE A 155 1.42 15.54 -21.76
C PHE A 155 0.16 14.68 -21.80
N TYR A 156 0.21 13.53 -22.49
CA TYR A 156 -0.87 12.57 -22.56
C TYR A 156 -1.25 12.06 -21.16
N ASN A 157 -0.28 11.58 -20.38
CA ASN A 157 -0.51 11.05 -19.03
C ASN A 157 -1.07 12.13 -18.09
N GLN A 158 -0.55 13.38 -18.16
CA GLN A 158 -1.03 14.48 -17.31
C GLN A 158 -2.42 14.98 -17.71
N ALA A 159 -2.70 15.09 -19.00
CA ALA A 159 -4.03 15.49 -19.44
C ALA A 159 -5.09 14.48 -18.99
N ILE A 160 -4.79 13.17 -19.05
CA ILE A 160 -5.66 12.11 -18.51
C ILE A 160 -5.80 12.25 -16.99
N ALA A 161 -4.69 12.48 -16.25
CA ALA A 161 -4.73 12.65 -14.80
C ALA A 161 -5.69 13.77 -14.39
N LYS A 162 -5.61 14.93 -15.05
CA LYS A 162 -6.46 16.09 -14.78
C LYS A 162 -7.91 15.82 -15.17
N LEU A 163 -8.14 15.28 -16.35
CA LEU A 163 -9.48 14.98 -16.86
C LEU A 163 -10.20 13.98 -15.92
N ALA A 164 -9.56 12.86 -15.61
CA ALA A 164 -10.13 11.83 -14.76
C ALA A 164 -10.31 12.28 -13.30
N SER A 165 -9.52 13.23 -12.80
CA SER A 165 -9.67 13.77 -11.45
C SER A 165 -10.80 14.80 -11.33
N ALA A 166 -11.08 15.57 -12.39
CA ALA A 166 -12.06 16.65 -12.37
C ALA A 166 -13.50 16.13 -12.53
N TYR A 167 -13.72 15.18 -13.43
CA TYR A 167 -15.07 14.76 -13.84
C TYR A 167 -15.78 13.75 -12.93
N PRO A 168 -15.15 12.73 -12.34
CA PRO A 168 -15.83 11.83 -11.42
C PRO A 168 -16.34 12.53 -10.15
N ALA A 169 -15.64 13.58 -9.69
CA ALA A 169 -16.06 14.33 -8.51
C ALA A 169 -17.42 15.04 -8.69
N GLN A 170 -17.73 15.45 -9.92
CA GLN A 170 -19.02 16.09 -10.23
C GLN A 170 -20.18 15.09 -10.34
N SER A 171 -19.90 13.86 -10.76
CA SER A 171 -20.92 12.83 -10.96
C SER A 171 -21.22 12.02 -9.70
N ILE A 172 -20.34 12.01 -8.69
CA ILE A 172 -20.55 11.30 -7.41
C ILE A 172 -21.63 11.97 -6.56
N GLU A 173 -21.81 13.28 -6.63
CA GLU A 173 -22.88 13.98 -5.92
C GLU A 173 -24.29 13.64 -6.42
N GLN A 174 -24.42 13.03 -7.60
CA GLN A 174 -25.71 12.67 -8.23
C GLN A 174 -26.01 11.16 -8.22
N GLN A 175 -25.16 10.30 -7.61
CA GLN A 175 -25.29 8.85 -7.79
C GLN A 175 -25.94 8.07 -6.65
N THR A 176 -27.08 7.53 -7.00
CA THR A 176 -27.57 6.20 -6.61
C THR A 176 -26.78 5.11 -7.36
N THR A 177 -26.10 4.22 -6.64
CA THR A 177 -25.70 2.82 -6.91
C THR A 177 -25.43 2.30 -8.34
N LYS A 178 -25.57 3.07 -9.42
CA LYS A 178 -25.25 2.64 -10.80
C LYS A 178 -23.88 3.15 -11.23
N GLN A 179 -23.03 2.23 -11.68
CA GLN A 179 -21.74 2.54 -12.24
C GLN A 179 -21.89 3.37 -13.52
N LEU A 180 -21.09 4.44 -13.63
CA LEU A 180 -21.04 5.25 -14.86
C LEU A 180 -20.45 4.42 -16.00
N THR A 181 -21.21 4.27 -17.06
CA THR A 181 -20.77 3.60 -18.30
C THR A 181 -20.23 4.61 -19.33
N SER A 182 -20.57 5.88 -19.19
CA SER A 182 -20.08 6.95 -20.08
C SER A 182 -20.08 8.31 -19.37
N ILE A 183 -19.17 9.17 -19.81
CA ILE A 183 -19.04 10.57 -19.35
C ILE A 183 -19.08 11.48 -20.58
N LYS A 184 -19.77 12.61 -20.49
CA LYS A 184 -19.78 13.64 -21.52
C LYS A 184 -18.93 14.84 -21.08
N ILE A 185 -17.98 15.25 -21.92
CA ILE A 185 -17.06 16.37 -21.68
C ILE A 185 -17.16 17.31 -22.86
N GLY A 186 -17.82 18.46 -22.66
CA GLY A 186 -18.16 19.33 -23.77
C GLY A 186 -18.95 18.56 -24.85
N ASN A 187 -18.41 18.54 -26.05
CA ASN A 187 -18.99 17.82 -27.20
C ASN A 187 -18.48 16.37 -27.34
N SER A 188 -17.56 15.92 -26.51
CA SER A 188 -16.95 14.60 -26.60
C SER A 188 -17.62 13.61 -25.64
N THR A 189 -17.84 12.36 -26.10
CA THR A 189 -18.35 11.25 -25.28
C THR A 189 -17.23 10.28 -24.98
N TYR A 190 -17.11 9.89 -23.71
CA TYR A 190 -16.15 8.93 -23.21
C TYR A 190 -16.89 7.71 -22.66
N GLN A 191 -16.62 6.54 -23.21
CA GLN A 191 -17.11 5.26 -22.69
C GLN A 191 -16.11 4.73 -21.67
N ILE A 192 -16.57 4.13 -20.58
CA ILE A 192 -15.70 3.57 -19.54
C ILE A 192 -15.64 2.06 -19.72
N ASP A 193 -14.43 1.53 -19.85
CA ASP A 193 -14.13 0.13 -20.05
C ASP A 193 -13.31 -0.43 -18.87
N PHE A 194 -13.90 -1.41 -18.17
CA PHE A 194 -13.28 -2.14 -17.04
C PHE A 194 -12.81 -3.54 -17.45
N SER A 195 -12.74 -3.88 -18.73
CA SER A 195 -12.36 -5.23 -19.18
C SER A 195 -11.02 -5.70 -18.62
N ASP A 196 -10.06 -4.78 -18.47
CA ASP A 196 -8.73 -5.05 -17.89
C ASP A 196 -8.70 -4.95 -16.36
N TYR A 197 -9.82 -4.57 -15.73
CA TYR A 197 -9.98 -4.55 -14.27
C TYR A 197 -11.39 -5.00 -13.85
N PRO A 198 -11.78 -6.25 -14.16
CA PRO A 198 -13.15 -6.73 -13.96
C PRO A 198 -13.60 -6.70 -12.50
N ASP A 199 -12.67 -6.82 -11.54
CA ASP A 199 -12.99 -6.75 -10.12
C ASP A 199 -13.57 -5.39 -9.70
N LEU A 200 -13.24 -4.31 -10.43
CA LEU A 200 -13.82 -2.97 -10.21
C LEU A 200 -15.17 -2.77 -10.90
N ALA A 201 -15.48 -3.54 -11.94
CA ALA A 201 -16.69 -3.37 -12.74
C ALA A 201 -17.99 -3.51 -11.92
N HIS A 202 -17.94 -4.19 -10.79
CA HIS A 202 -19.10 -4.50 -9.95
C HIS A 202 -19.01 -3.93 -8.53
N GLN A 203 -17.99 -3.11 -8.25
CA GLN A 203 -17.78 -2.51 -6.93
C GLN A 203 -18.10 -1.03 -6.92
N PRO A 204 -18.72 -0.50 -5.86
CA PRO A 204 -18.87 0.94 -5.71
C PRO A 204 -17.48 1.58 -5.53
N ILE A 205 -17.25 2.69 -6.21
CA ILE A 205 -16.00 3.46 -6.15
C ILE A 205 -16.30 4.78 -5.44
N ALA A 206 -15.59 5.06 -4.36
CA ALA A 206 -15.76 6.30 -3.61
C ALA A 206 -15.04 7.48 -4.27
N SER A 207 -13.82 7.26 -4.79
CA SER A 207 -13.07 8.29 -5.51
C SER A 207 -11.93 7.70 -6.34
N TYR A 208 -11.48 8.49 -7.32
CA TYR A 208 -10.24 8.29 -8.06
C TYR A 208 -9.24 9.36 -7.66
N LEU A 209 -8.06 8.97 -7.21
CA LEU A 209 -7.01 9.90 -6.81
C LEU A 209 -5.81 9.75 -7.74
N SER A 210 -5.44 10.81 -8.44
CA SER A 210 -4.21 10.78 -9.23
C SER A 210 -3.00 10.61 -8.30
N SER A 211 -2.16 9.63 -8.59
CA SER A 211 -0.94 9.39 -7.83
C SER A 211 0.24 10.27 -8.27
N TYR A 212 0.08 11.00 -9.36
CA TYR A 212 1.16 11.74 -10.01
C TYR A 212 1.78 12.82 -9.11
N ASN A 213 0.96 13.51 -8.34
CA ASN A 213 1.38 14.62 -7.47
C ASN A 213 1.53 14.23 -6.00
N MET A 214 1.44 12.92 -5.67
CA MET A 214 1.51 12.48 -4.29
C MET A 214 2.95 12.18 -3.88
N ASN A 215 3.38 12.80 -2.78
CA ASN A 215 4.66 12.55 -2.15
C ASN A 215 4.46 12.11 -0.70
N PHE A 216 5.17 11.08 -0.27
CA PHE A 216 5.07 10.51 1.06
C PHE A 216 6.39 10.63 1.80
N SER A 217 6.38 11.30 2.94
CA SER A 217 7.48 11.20 3.91
C SER A 217 7.42 9.83 4.59
N GLY A 218 8.56 9.19 4.77
CA GLY A 218 8.66 7.88 5.42
C GLY A 218 8.72 6.67 4.46
N LEU A 219 8.32 6.80 3.21
CA LEU A 219 8.65 5.83 2.18
C LEU A 219 10.09 6.07 1.71
N ARG A 220 10.90 5.01 1.74
CA ARG A 220 12.31 5.06 1.32
C ARG A 220 12.48 5.31 -0.18
N SER A 221 11.57 4.76 -0.96
CA SER A 221 11.53 4.87 -2.41
C SER A 221 10.08 4.85 -2.89
N ILE A 222 9.83 5.47 -4.03
CA ILE A 222 8.57 5.37 -4.75
C ILE A 222 8.77 4.37 -5.89
N ASN A 223 8.03 3.28 -5.82
CA ASN A 223 8.10 2.22 -6.81
C ASN A 223 7.10 2.49 -7.92
N ARG A 224 7.62 2.91 -9.06
CA ARG A 224 6.88 3.22 -10.26
C ARG A 224 7.39 2.40 -11.43
N ARG A 225 6.51 2.13 -12.36
CA ARG A 225 6.84 1.63 -13.69
C ARG A 225 6.49 2.72 -14.69
N ASP A 226 7.51 3.20 -15.40
CA ASP A 226 7.30 4.17 -16.48
C ASP A 226 6.58 3.52 -17.65
N GLY A 227 5.65 4.26 -18.25
CA GLY A 227 4.86 3.74 -19.36
C GLY A 227 3.79 4.71 -19.83
N PHE A 228 2.87 4.17 -20.59
CA PHE A 228 1.68 4.89 -21.06
C PHE A 228 0.53 4.74 -20.07
N GLY A 229 -0.27 5.78 -19.98
CA GLY A 229 -1.41 5.90 -19.10
C GLY A 229 -1.09 6.68 -17.82
N SER A 230 -2.12 7.18 -17.21
CA SER A 230 -2.02 7.93 -15.95
C SER A 230 -2.27 7.04 -14.76
N GLU A 231 -1.40 7.16 -13.76
CA GLU A 231 -1.44 6.38 -12.53
C GLU A 231 -2.48 6.94 -11.56
N PHE A 232 -3.36 6.08 -11.07
CA PHE A 232 -4.42 6.41 -10.13
C PHE A 232 -4.47 5.44 -8.96
N VAL A 233 -5.06 5.92 -7.88
CA VAL A 233 -5.56 5.07 -6.79
C VAL A 233 -7.08 5.11 -6.81
N VAL A 234 -7.69 3.96 -7.00
CA VAL A 234 -9.11 3.77 -6.77
C VAL A 234 -9.35 3.59 -5.28
N VAL A 235 -10.20 4.43 -4.72
CA VAL A 235 -10.60 4.35 -3.31
C VAL A 235 -11.96 3.70 -3.22
N LEU A 236 -12.04 2.55 -2.56
CA LEU A 236 -13.30 1.88 -2.28
C LEU A 236 -13.98 2.48 -1.04
N PRO A 237 -15.33 2.43 -0.95
CA PRO A 237 -16.05 2.92 0.22
C PRO A 237 -15.63 2.22 1.49
N LYS A 238 -15.68 2.93 2.61
CA LYS A 238 -15.49 2.31 3.92
C LYS A 238 -16.74 1.46 4.24
N LYS A 239 -16.55 0.15 4.39
CA LYS A 239 -17.63 -0.71 4.87
C LYS A 239 -17.94 -0.36 6.32
N GLN A 240 -19.20 -0.13 6.65
CA GLN A 240 -19.63 -0.01 8.05
C GLN A 240 -19.53 -1.37 8.72
N ARG A 241 -18.86 -1.45 9.86
CA ARG A 241 -18.62 -2.69 10.59
C ARG A 241 -19.06 -2.49 12.04
N HIS A 242 -19.90 -3.37 12.54
CA HIS A 242 -20.49 -3.26 13.87
C HIS A 242 -19.79 -4.12 14.96
N GLU A 243 -18.90 -5.05 14.60
CA GLU A 243 -18.36 -6.07 15.51
C GLU A 243 -16.81 -6.07 15.60
N GLU A 244 -16.13 -5.05 15.05
CA GLU A 244 -14.67 -5.06 14.86
C GLU A 244 -13.84 -5.14 16.15
N ASN A 245 -14.39 -4.70 17.28
CA ASN A 245 -13.66 -4.57 18.55
C ASN A 245 -14.25 -5.38 19.72
N GLN A 246 -15.21 -6.26 19.44
CA GLN A 246 -15.75 -7.13 20.49
C GLN A 246 -14.76 -8.27 20.77
N TYR A 247 -14.34 -8.41 22.04
CA TYR A 247 -13.52 -9.55 22.44
C TYR A 247 -14.34 -10.85 22.36
N ILE A 248 -13.81 -11.85 21.67
CA ILE A 248 -14.41 -13.16 21.49
C ILE A 248 -13.58 -14.19 22.24
N LEU A 249 -14.17 -14.79 23.26
CA LEU A 249 -13.49 -15.76 24.13
C LEU A 249 -13.14 -17.05 23.38
N ASP A 250 -14.06 -17.57 22.54
CA ASP A 250 -13.86 -18.73 21.69
C ASP A 250 -13.92 -18.35 20.20
N PRO A 251 -12.82 -17.78 19.66
CA PRO A 251 -12.81 -17.31 18.28
C PRO A 251 -12.81 -18.45 17.24
N LEU A 252 -12.48 -19.69 17.62
CA LEU A 252 -12.47 -20.81 16.70
C LEU A 252 -13.87 -21.33 16.39
N SER A 253 -14.76 -21.31 17.38
CA SER A 253 -16.15 -21.78 17.26
C SER A 253 -17.14 -20.65 17.00
N TYR A 254 -16.71 -19.38 17.10
CA TYR A 254 -17.58 -18.22 16.95
C TYR A 254 -18.07 -18.06 15.50
N GLN A 255 -19.39 -17.95 15.36
CA GLN A 255 -20.03 -17.67 14.07
C GLN A 255 -20.37 -16.19 13.96
N PHE A 256 -19.76 -15.52 12.98
CA PHE A 256 -20.04 -14.11 12.70
C PHE A 256 -21.35 -13.96 11.95
N ASN A 257 -22.14 -12.94 12.32
CA ASN A 257 -23.42 -12.64 11.66
C ASN A 257 -23.26 -12.35 10.16
N THR A 258 -22.09 -11.88 9.75
CA THR A 258 -21.73 -11.61 8.35
C THR A 258 -21.27 -12.84 7.57
N GLY A 259 -21.24 -14.02 8.20
CA GLY A 259 -20.75 -15.28 7.60
C GLY A 259 -19.23 -15.40 7.51
N SER A 260 -18.48 -14.30 7.75
CA SER A 260 -17.01 -14.29 7.76
C SER A 260 -16.49 -13.32 8.83
N ASN A 261 -15.25 -13.53 9.27
CA ASN A 261 -14.63 -12.66 10.27
C ASN A 261 -14.49 -11.22 9.71
N PRO A 262 -15.14 -10.21 10.32
CA PRO A 262 -15.12 -8.82 9.87
C PRO A 262 -13.72 -8.18 9.97
N ASN A 263 -12.81 -8.79 10.75
CA ASN A 263 -11.44 -8.30 10.92
C ASN A 263 -10.49 -8.76 9.79
N ILE A 264 -10.99 -9.50 8.80
CA ILE A 264 -10.26 -9.77 7.55
C ILE A 264 -10.59 -8.66 6.56
N HIS A 265 -9.61 -7.79 6.30
CA HIS A 265 -9.79 -6.58 5.51
C HIS A 265 -9.24 -6.74 4.09
N ALA A 266 -10.12 -6.69 3.12
CA ALA A 266 -9.72 -6.48 1.73
C ALA A 266 -9.13 -5.07 1.55
N PRO A 267 -8.25 -4.85 0.56
CA PRO A 267 -7.65 -3.55 0.31
C PRO A 267 -8.71 -2.52 -0.08
N ARG A 268 -8.56 -1.31 0.45
CA ARG A 268 -9.43 -0.17 0.13
C ARG A 268 -8.84 0.74 -0.92
N TYR A 269 -7.53 0.76 -1.03
CA TYR A 269 -6.75 1.60 -1.94
C TYR A 269 -6.12 0.70 -3.00
N LEU A 270 -6.56 0.84 -4.25
CA LEU A 270 -6.15 -0.04 -5.33
C LEU A 270 -5.37 0.76 -6.37
N ALA A 271 -4.19 0.27 -6.75
CA ALA A 271 -3.47 0.83 -7.88
C ALA A 271 -4.29 0.59 -9.15
N SER A 272 -4.37 1.59 -9.98
CA SER A 272 -4.95 1.51 -11.31
C SER A 272 -4.22 2.42 -12.27
N THR A 273 -4.34 2.13 -13.56
CA THR A 273 -3.83 2.99 -14.60
C THR A 273 -4.93 3.25 -15.62
N ILE A 274 -5.08 4.51 -16.01
CA ILE A 274 -6.10 4.93 -16.95
C ILE A 274 -5.43 5.31 -18.27
N THR A 275 -5.90 4.71 -19.37
CA THR A 275 -5.61 5.16 -20.74
C THR A 275 -6.87 5.67 -21.40
N ILE A 276 -6.71 6.55 -22.39
CA ILE A 276 -7.81 7.08 -23.21
C ILE A 276 -7.46 6.87 -24.67
N GLU A 277 -8.28 6.09 -25.34
CA GLU A 277 -8.07 5.67 -26.72
C GLU A 277 -9.31 6.02 -27.58
N PRO A 278 -9.18 6.25 -28.89
CA PRO A 278 -10.35 6.33 -29.77
C PRO A 278 -11.02 4.95 -29.90
N GLU A 279 -12.29 4.95 -30.29
CA GLU A 279 -12.94 3.71 -30.68
C GLU A 279 -12.19 3.07 -31.87
N LYS A 280 -12.28 1.74 -31.99
CA LYS A 280 -11.64 0.99 -33.07
C LYS A 280 -12.05 1.53 -34.46
N ASN A 281 -11.10 1.57 -35.36
CA ASN A 281 -11.29 2.05 -36.75
C ASN A 281 -11.62 3.56 -36.90
N THR A 282 -11.39 4.35 -35.85
CA THR A 282 -11.52 5.81 -35.95
C THR A 282 -10.44 6.38 -36.88
N SER A 283 -10.81 7.16 -37.88
CA SER A 283 -9.86 7.85 -38.76
C SER A 283 -9.09 8.95 -37.97
N LEU A 284 -7.90 9.32 -38.45
CA LEU A 284 -7.12 10.40 -37.84
C LEU A 284 -7.90 11.72 -37.79
N GLN A 285 -8.63 12.03 -38.88
CA GLN A 285 -9.46 13.24 -38.94
C GLN A 285 -10.60 13.19 -37.90
N SER A 286 -11.27 12.05 -37.75
CA SER A 286 -12.33 11.87 -36.74
C SER A 286 -11.79 11.94 -35.34
N LEU A 287 -10.61 11.36 -35.08
CA LEU A 287 -9.92 11.44 -33.77
C LEU A 287 -9.70 12.91 -33.37
N LEU A 288 -9.17 13.75 -34.27
CA LEU A 288 -8.87 15.15 -33.97
C LEU A 288 -10.14 16.03 -33.88
N ASN A 289 -11.28 15.58 -34.39
CA ASN A 289 -12.53 16.35 -34.38
C ASN A 289 -13.42 15.98 -33.21
N ASN A 290 -13.80 15.13 -32.66
CA ASN A 290 -14.65 14.82 -31.51
C ASN A 290 -15.28 13.42 -31.58
N SER A 291 -14.59 12.44 -32.22
CA SER A 291 -15.05 11.06 -32.17
C SER A 291 -15.15 10.57 -30.70
N PRO A 292 -16.03 9.60 -30.43
CA PRO A 292 -16.09 8.96 -29.13
C PRO A 292 -14.72 8.40 -28.71
N MET A 293 -14.43 8.48 -27.41
CA MET A 293 -13.20 7.96 -26.81
C MET A 293 -13.55 6.89 -25.79
N VAL A 294 -12.63 5.98 -25.52
CA VAL A 294 -12.75 4.93 -24.52
C VAL A 294 -11.74 5.17 -23.41
N VAL A 295 -12.23 5.30 -22.19
CA VAL A 295 -11.45 5.34 -20.95
C VAL A 295 -11.27 3.91 -20.50
N LYS A 296 -10.07 3.36 -20.63
CA LYS A 296 -9.75 2.01 -20.15
C LYS A 296 -9.09 2.08 -18.79
N ILE A 297 -9.59 1.28 -17.88
CA ILE A 297 -9.05 1.15 -16.51
C ILE A 297 -8.32 -0.18 -16.43
N HIS A 298 -7.01 -0.12 -16.21
CA HIS A 298 -6.13 -1.28 -16.17
C HIS A 298 -5.74 -1.65 -14.75
N ASP A 299 -5.61 -2.95 -14.49
CA ASP A 299 -5.00 -3.49 -13.26
C ASP A 299 -3.48 -3.63 -13.45
N PRO A 300 -2.65 -2.74 -12.88
CA PRO A 300 -1.20 -2.78 -13.06
C PRO A 300 -0.52 -3.94 -12.32
N TYR A 301 -1.23 -4.64 -11.45
CA TYR A 301 -0.74 -5.86 -10.80
C TYR A 301 -0.84 -7.08 -11.72
N ARG A 302 -1.81 -7.08 -12.66
CA ARG A 302 -2.00 -8.17 -13.64
C ARG A 302 -1.31 -7.87 -14.96
N TYR A 303 -1.27 -6.59 -15.36
CA TYR A 303 -0.74 -6.18 -16.66
C TYR A 303 0.48 -5.27 -16.49
N ASP A 304 1.58 -5.63 -17.08
CA ASP A 304 2.78 -4.80 -17.17
C ASP A 304 2.89 -4.07 -18.52
N ARG A 305 2.13 -4.52 -19.52
CA ARG A 305 2.08 -3.98 -20.87
C ARG A 305 0.65 -3.87 -21.36
N ILE A 306 0.46 -2.95 -22.31
CA ILE A 306 -0.83 -2.74 -23.01
C ILE A 306 -0.61 -2.73 -24.50
N SER A 307 -1.62 -3.15 -25.26
CA SER A 307 -1.63 -3.07 -26.72
C SER A 307 -2.40 -1.81 -27.14
N ILE A 308 -1.72 -0.90 -27.84
CA ILE A 308 -2.32 0.31 -28.43
C ILE A 308 -2.05 0.24 -29.92
N GLU A 309 -3.10 0.38 -30.74
CA GLU A 309 -3.04 0.17 -32.18
C GLU A 309 -2.44 -1.22 -32.49
N HIS A 310 -1.29 -1.27 -33.14
CA HIS A 310 -0.63 -2.52 -33.58
C HIS A 310 0.62 -2.87 -32.75
N SER A 311 0.91 -2.13 -31.69
CA SER A 311 2.14 -2.27 -30.91
C SER A 311 1.87 -2.43 -29.43
N THR A 312 2.82 -3.02 -28.71
CA THR A 312 2.72 -3.27 -27.27
C THR A 312 3.68 -2.37 -26.50
N TYR A 313 3.15 -1.67 -25.52
CA TYR A 313 3.87 -0.67 -24.73
C TYR A 313 3.87 -1.00 -23.24
N PRO A 314 4.86 -0.55 -22.48
CA PRO A 314 4.81 -0.60 -21.02
C PRO A 314 3.61 0.19 -20.48
N LEU A 315 2.90 -0.40 -19.52
CA LEU A 315 1.82 0.27 -18.77
C LEU A 315 2.42 1.01 -17.59
N ALA A 316 2.14 2.30 -17.44
CA ALA A 316 2.54 3.08 -16.26
C ALA A 316 1.91 2.49 -15.00
N ALA A 317 2.62 2.52 -13.87
CA ALA A 317 2.09 2.06 -12.59
C ALA A 317 2.78 2.71 -11.40
N ASN A 318 2.04 2.90 -10.31
CA ASN A 318 2.58 3.32 -9.03
C ASN A 318 2.11 2.37 -7.93
N PHE A 319 3.01 1.55 -7.41
CA PHE A 319 2.71 0.54 -6.40
C PHE A 319 2.84 1.06 -4.97
N SER A 320 3.55 2.16 -4.77
CA SER A 320 3.77 2.72 -3.42
C SER A 320 2.65 3.61 -2.93
N VAL A 321 1.94 4.32 -3.82
CA VAL A 321 0.92 5.30 -3.43
C VAL A 321 -0.30 4.66 -2.76
N PRO A 322 -0.89 3.55 -3.24
CA PRO A 322 -1.99 2.89 -2.54
C PRO A 322 -1.62 2.50 -1.11
N TYR A 323 -0.43 1.95 -0.92
CA TYR A 323 0.08 1.57 0.39
C TYR A 323 0.35 2.78 1.28
N GLY A 324 0.95 3.85 0.75
CA GLY A 324 1.18 5.10 1.46
C GLY A 324 -0.12 5.76 1.92
N LEU A 325 -1.16 5.77 1.08
CA LEU A 325 -2.48 6.28 1.44
C LEU A 325 -3.15 5.43 2.54
N TRP A 326 -3.04 4.11 2.44
CA TRP A 326 -3.54 3.21 3.48
C TRP A 326 -2.89 3.50 4.84
N LEU A 327 -1.57 3.65 4.90
CA LEU A 327 -0.85 4.00 6.12
C LEU A 327 -1.25 5.38 6.66
N ALA A 328 -1.29 6.40 5.80
CA ALA A 328 -1.60 7.77 6.20
C ALA A 328 -3.02 7.94 6.77
N GLN A 329 -3.98 7.14 6.29
CA GLN A 329 -5.39 7.29 6.68
C GLN A 329 -5.83 6.37 7.82
N ASN A 330 -5.10 5.29 8.13
CA ASN A 330 -5.50 4.37 9.19
C ASN A 330 -4.94 4.72 10.57
N ASN A 331 -3.92 5.60 10.67
CA ASN A 331 -3.31 6.01 11.96
C ASN A 331 -2.98 4.84 12.91
N LEU A 332 -2.54 3.71 12.36
CA LEU A 332 -2.33 2.47 13.12
C LEU A 332 -1.27 2.62 14.21
N GLY A 333 -0.21 3.39 13.96
CA GLY A 333 0.80 3.70 14.96
C GLY A 333 0.24 4.44 16.18
N LYS A 334 -0.67 5.41 15.97
CA LYS A 334 -1.38 6.09 17.06
C LYS A 334 -2.29 5.13 17.83
N SER A 335 -3.00 4.25 17.13
CA SER A 335 -3.87 3.23 17.74
C SER A 335 -3.05 2.22 18.56
N ALA A 336 -1.88 1.79 18.06
CA ALA A 336 -0.95 0.93 18.78
C ALA A 336 -0.46 1.59 20.07
N TYR A 337 -0.07 2.87 20.01
CA TYR A 337 0.36 3.61 21.18
C TYR A 337 -0.77 3.82 22.20
N LEU A 338 -1.97 4.19 21.74
CA LEU A 338 -3.13 4.38 22.62
C LEU A 338 -3.57 3.07 23.27
N SER A 339 -3.48 1.92 22.61
CA SER A 339 -3.79 0.62 23.18
C SER A 339 -2.89 0.24 24.36
N LEU A 340 -1.67 0.81 24.43
CA LEU A 340 -0.77 0.66 25.57
C LEU A 340 -1.14 1.55 26.77
N ILE A 341 -1.79 2.68 26.53
CA ILE A 341 -2.02 3.73 27.54
C ILE A 341 -3.45 3.73 28.06
N ASP A 342 -4.46 3.62 27.17
CA ASP A 342 -5.88 3.73 27.51
C ASP A 342 -6.56 2.35 27.46
N ARG A 343 -7.03 1.88 28.62
CA ARG A 343 -7.19 0.48 28.97
C ARG A 343 -8.55 -0.10 28.72
N ASP A 344 -9.59 0.71 28.82
CA ASP A 344 -10.96 0.20 28.89
C ASP A 344 -11.72 0.35 27.56
N LYS A 345 -11.17 1.08 26.60
CA LYS A 345 -11.84 1.40 25.34
C LYS A 345 -11.19 0.79 24.08
N ASN A 346 -9.99 0.23 24.16
CA ASN A 346 -9.18 -0.10 22.98
C ASN A 346 -8.51 -1.49 23.03
N ILE A 347 -9.26 -2.54 23.43
CA ILE A 347 -8.83 -3.89 23.05
C ILE A 347 -9.16 -4.02 21.57
N VAL A 348 -8.13 -3.89 20.76
CA VAL A 348 -8.26 -4.18 19.34
C VAL A 348 -8.03 -5.66 19.16
N MET A 349 -9.07 -6.41 18.81
CA MET A 349 -8.94 -7.78 18.32
C MET A 349 -7.97 -7.79 17.14
N PRO A 350 -7.27 -8.90 16.86
CA PRO A 350 -6.38 -8.94 15.71
C PRO A 350 -7.13 -8.68 14.39
N HIS A 351 -6.52 -7.84 13.55
CA HIS A 351 -6.99 -7.53 12.21
C HIS A 351 -5.97 -8.01 11.19
N LEU A 352 -6.44 -8.57 10.10
CA LEU A 352 -5.63 -8.91 8.95
C LEU A 352 -5.93 -7.94 7.81
N TYR A 353 -4.90 -7.28 7.30
CA TYR A 353 -4.99 -6.35 6.19
C TYR A 353 -4.31 -6.93 4.95
N MET A 354 -5.08 -7.11 3.89
CA MET A 354 -4.57 -7.39 2.55
C MET A 354 -4.22 -6.06 1.88
N LEU A 355 -3.06 -5.98 1.25
CA LEU A 355 -2.56 -4.72 0.66
C LEU A 355 -2.86 -4.59 -0.83
N GLU A 356 -3.18 -5.70 -1.49
CA GLU A 356 -3.63 -5.80 -2.87
C GLU A 356 -4.85 -6.73 -2.95
N PRO A 357 -5.66 -6.69 -4.01
CA PRO A 357 -6.75 -7.63 -4.20
C PRO A 357 -6.25 -9.07 -4.06
N PHE A 358 -7.01 -9.90 -3.35
CA PHE A 358 -6.63 -11.29 -3.16
C PHE A 358 -6.43 -11.99 -4.51
N ASN A 359 -5.26 -12.62 -4.67
CA ASN A 359 -4.93 -13.39 -5.86
C ASN A 359 -4.67 -14.86 -5.47
N PRO A 360 -5.53 -15.81 -5.91
CA PRO A 360 -5.36 -17.22 -5.58
C PRO A 360 -4.07 -17.83 -6.12
N ASN A 361 -3.46 -17.23 -7.14
CA ASN A 361 -2.24 -17.73 -7.78
C ASN A 361 -0.94 -17.24 -7.13
N LYS A 362 -1.02 -16.33 -6.15
CA LYS A 362 0.14 -15.82 -5.41
C LYS A 362 0.24 -16.45 -4.04
N LYS A 363 1.44 -16.86 -3.64
CA LYS A 363 1.72 -17.30 -2.27
C LYS A 363 1.57 -16.15 -1.28
N VAL A 364 1.27 -16.48 -0.03
CA VAL A 364 1.00 -15.48 1.02
C VAL A 364 2.24 -15.26 1.87
N ILE A 365 2.58 -13.99 2.13
CA ILE A 365 3.50 -13.58 3.18
C ILE A 365 2.68 -12.94 4.29
N VAL A 366 2.77 -13.49 5.52
CA VAL A 366 2.13 -12.91 6.71
C VAL A 366 3.18 -12.20 7.55
N LEU A 367 2.92 -10.95 7.92
CA LEU A 367 3.81 -10.10 8.70
C LEU A 367 3.20 -9.80 10.08
N ILE A 368 3.94 -10.10 11.17
CA ILE A 368 3.53 -9.86 12.56
C ILE A 368 4.51 -8.89 13.23
N HIS A 369 4.03 -7.71 13.63
CA HIS A 369 4.85 -6.66 14.25
C HIS A 369 5.19 -6.94 15.71
N GLY A 370 6.14 -6.17 16.25
CA GLY A 370 6.61 -6.27 17.63
C GLY A 370 5.80 -5.47 18.64
N LEU A 371 6.29 -5.45 19.90
CA LEU A 371 5.73 -4.69 21.02
C LEU A 371 5.68 -3.19 20.69
N ALA A 372 4.60 -2.53 21.09
CA ALA A 372 4.39 -1.08 20.90
C ALA A 372 4.52 -0.62 19.44
N SER A 373 4.27 -1.51 18.50
CA SER A 373 4.44 -1.31 17.07
C SER A 373 3.12 -1.54 16.32
N SER A 374 3.15 -1.37 15.02
CA SER A 374 2.01 -1.52 14.13
C SER A 374 2.48 -2.08 12.77
N PRO A 375 1.58 -2.35 11.81
CA PRO A 375 1.93 -2.67 10.44
C PRO A 375 2.90 -1.68 9.77
N GLU A 376 2.98 -0.44 10.26
CA GLU A 376 3.94 0.58 9.79
C GLU A 376 5.41 0.13 9.91
N ALA A 377 5.72 -0.76 10.84
CA ALA A 377 7.07 -1.34 10.98
C ALA A 377 7.54 -2.09 9.72
N TRP A 378 6.62 -2.50 8.87
CA TRP A 378 6.89 -3.28 7.67
C TRP A 378 6.93 -2.46 6.38
N VAL A 379 6.84 -1.12 6.49
CA VAL A 379 6.75 -0.20 5.33
C VAL A 379 7.85 -0.46 4.32
N ARG A 380 9.09 -0.57 4.77
CA ARG A 380 10.24 -0.76 3.86
C ARG A 380 10.19 -2.12 3.17
N LEU A 381 10.06 -3.20 3.95
CA LEU A 381 9.99 -4.55 3.40
C LEU A 381 8.81 -4.71 2.42
N THR A 382 7.63 -4.26 2.82
CA THR A 382 6.43 -4.35 1.97
C THR A 382 6.61 -3.58 0.66
N ASN A 383 7.11 -2.34 0.76
CA ASN A 383 7.37 -1.53 -0.42
C ASN A 383 8.42 -2.17 -1.35
N ASP A 384 9.44 -2.81 -0.79
CA ASP A 384 10.47 -3.50 -1.55
C ASP A 384 9.96 -4.81 -2.19
N ILE A 385 9.07 -5.55 -1.51
CA ILE A 385 8.39 -6.72 -2.11
C ILE A 385 7.52 -6.29 -3.29
N MET A 386 6.75 -5.23 -3.12
CA MET A 386 5.86 -4.71 -4.16
C MET A 386 6.61 -4.12 -5.36
N SER A 387 7.87 -3.69 -5.17
CA SER A 387 8.72 -3.15 -6.23
C SER A 387 9.51 -4.21 -6.98
N ASP A 388 9.84 -5.32 -6.34
CA ASP A 388 10.58 -6.40 -6.98
C ASP A 388 9.64 -7.18 -7.93
N PRO A 389 9.88 -7.18 -9.26
CA PRO A 389 8.98 -7.83 -10.21
C PRO A 389 8.76 -9.31 -9.91
N VAL A 390 9.83 -10.03 -9.52
CA VAL A 390 9.77 -11.46 -9.20
C VAL A 390 8.94 -11.71 -7.94
N LEU A 391 9.19 -10.95 -6.87
CA LEU A 391 8.46 -11.14 -5.62
C LEU A 391 7.00 -10.71 -5.77
N ARG A 392 6.73 -9.60 -6.46
CA ARG A 392 5.37 -9.12 -6.73
C ARG A 392 4.55 -10.08 -7.58
N GLU A 393 5.19 -10.77 -8.54
CA GLU A 393 4.51 -11.76 -9.36
C GLU A 393 4.03 -12.97 -8.56
N HIS A 394 4.82 -13.41 -7.57
CA HIS A 394 4.60 -14.67 -6.88
C HIS A 394 4.05 -14.55 -5.46
N TYR A 395 4.10 -13.35 -4.85
CA TYR A 395 3.64 -13.12 -3.49
C TYR A 395 2.60 -12.02 -3.38
N GLN A 396 1.73 -12.19 -2.38
CA GLN A 396 0.85 -11.15 -1.83
C GLN A 396 1.12 -11.01 -0.33
N VAL A 397 0.98 -9.80 0.21
CA VAL A 397 1.34 -9.48 1.59
C VAL A 397 0.09 -9.27 2.44
N TRP A 398 0.01 -10.01 3.55
CA TRP A 398 -0.98 -9.86 4.61
C TRP A 398 -0.30 -9.32 5.87
N GLN A 399 -0.81 -8.26 6.44
CA GLN A 399 -0.27 -7.65 7.65
C GLN A 399 -1.24 -7.83 8.81
N ILE A 400 -0.72 -8.35 9.93
CA ILE A 400 -1.48 -8.50 11.16
C ILE A 400 -1.27 -7.26 12.02
N PHE A 401 -2.37 -6.65 12.47
CA PHE A 401 -2.41 -5.67 13.53
C PHE A 401 -3.09 -6.27 14.75
N TYR A 402 -2.48 -6.15 15.92
CA TYR A 402 -3.03 -6.69 17.18
C TYR A 402 -2.62 -5.82 18.36
N SER A 403 -3.38 -5.91 19.47
CA SER A 403 -3.05 -5.21 20.71
C SER A 403 -1.87 -5.90 21.41
N THR A 404 -0.74 -5.22 21.45
CA THR A 404 0.48 -5.75 22.09
C THR A 404 0.44 -5.73 23.62
N ASN A 405 -0.66 -5.23 24.19
CA ASN A 405 -0.90 -5.18 25.63
C ASN A 405 -1.55 -6.48 26.16
N MET A 406 -2.12 -7.29 25.28
CA MET A 406 -2.66 -8.60 25.66
C MET A 406 -1.52 -9.58 25.99
N PRO A 407 -1.76 -10.58 26.88
CA PRO A 407 -0.82 -11.68 27.10
C PRO A 407 -0.42 -12.33 25.77
N ILE A 408 0.85 -12.68 25.62
CA ILE A 408 1.36 -13.22 24.34
C ILE A 408 0.64 -14.53 23.96
N ILE A 409 0.32 -15.37 24.95
CA ILE A 409 -0.42 -16.62 24.70
C ILE A 409 -1.81 -16.35 24.12
N GLU A 410 -2.50 -15.32 24.61
CA GLU A 410 -3.80 -14.91 24.11
C GLU A 410 -3.69 -14.27 22.74
N SER A 411 -2.75 -13.35 22.53
CA SER A 411 -2.49 -12.75 21.21
C SER A 411 -2.20 -13.84 20.16
N ARG A 412 -1.39 -14.85 20.53
CA ARG A 412 -1.13 -16.01 19.67
C ARG A 412 -2.41 -16.77 19.33
N PHE A 413 -3.26 -17.03 20.32
CA PHE A 413 -4.49 -17.80 20.12
C PHE A 413 -5.48 -17.05 19.21
N GLN A 414 -5.67 -15.76 19.44
CA GLN A 414 -6.54 -14.92 18.63
C GLN A 414 -6.02 -14.77 17.19
N ILE A 415 -4.70 -14.60 17.00
CA ILE A 415 -4.08 -14.55 15.67
C ILE A 415 -4.17 -15.91 14.97
N TYR A 416 -4.01 -17.01 15.71
CA TYR A 416 -4.18 -18.37 15.19
C TYR A 416 -5.59 -18.58 14.61
N ALA A 417 -6.62 -18.18 15.36
CA ALA A 417 -8.00 -18.28 14.90
C ALA A 417 -8.26 -17.40 13.66
N LEU A 418 -7.80 -16.15 13.68
CA LEU A 418 -7.92 -15.24 12.54
C LEU A 418 -7.26 -15.80 11.27
N LEU A 419 -6.05 -16.32 11.38
CA LEU A 419 -5.33 -16.90 10.24
C LEU A 419 -5.99 -18.19 9.74
N LYS A 420 -6.47 -19.08 10.64
CA LYS A 420 -7.24 -20.26 10.24
C LYS A 420 -8.50 -19.87 9.46
N GLN A 421 -9.24 -18.89 9.95
CA GLN A 421 -10.44 -18.38 9.27
C GLN A 421 -10.10 -17.73 7.93
N SER A 422 -8.96 -17.01 7.85
CA SER A 422 -8.51 -16.39 6.60
C SER A 422 -8.15 -17.44 5.54
N PHE A 423 -7.39 -18.48 5.91
CA PHE A 423 -7.05 -19.56 4.98
C PHE A 423 -8.25 -20.46 4.63
N ALA A 424 -9.24 -20.57 5.52
CA ALA A 424 -10.48 -21.30 5.22
C ALA A 424 -11.32 -20.66 4.09
N LEU A 425 -11.09 -19.37 3.78
CA LEU A 425 -11.72 -18.68 2.65
C LEU A 425 -10.99 -18.93 1.32
N VAL A 426 -9.83 -19.59 1.35
CA VAL A 426 -8.98 -19.85 0.18
C VAL A 426 -9.25 -21.27 -0.32
N ASP A 427 -9.39 -21.43 -1.64
CA ASP A 427 -9.49 -22.76 -2.24
C ASP A 427 -8.23 -23.59 -1.89
N PRO A 428 -8.38 -24.78 -1.29
CA PRO A 428 -7.24 -25.64 -0.95
C PRO A 428 -6.34 -26.03 -2.11
N LYS A 429 -6.82 -25.92 -3.35
CA LYS A 429 -6.05 -26.18 -4.57
C LYS A 429 -5.27 -24.95 -5.06
N ALA A 430 -5.57 -23.78 -4.55
CA ALA A 430 -4.92 -22.55 -4.99
C ALA A 430 -3.49 -22.42 -4.41
N PRO A 431 -2.52 -21.88 -5.16
CA PRO A 431 -1.17 -21.56 -4.66
C PRO A 431 -1.15 -20.69 -3.41
N ALA A 432 -2.17 -19.85 -3.18
CA ALA A 432 -2.32 -19.03 -2.00
C ALA A 432 -2.61 -19.83 -0.71
N TYR A 433 -3.10 -21.05 -0.83
CA TYR A 433 -3.48 -21.89 0.33
C TYR A 433 -2.28 -22.53 1.02
N SER A 434 -1.24 -22.89 0.26
CA SER A 434 -0.08 -23.64 0.77
C SER A 434 1.23 -22.86 0.60
N ASP A 435 2.23 -23.30 1.34
CA ASP A 435 3.60 -22.78 1.28
C ASP A 435 3.67 -21.26 1.54
N ALA A 436 2.84 -20.78 2.46
CA ALA A 436 2.91 -19.41 2.93
C ALA A 436 4.17 -19.18 3.78
N VAL A 437 4.65 -17.94 3.80
CA VAL A 437 5.81 -17.51 4.58
C VAL A 437 5.34 -16.65 5.75
N LEU A 438 5.79 -16.98 6.97
CA LEU A 438 5.47 -16.22 8.19
C LEU A 438 6.69 -15.43 8.65
N ILE A 439 6.56 -14.12 8.81
CA ILE A 439 7.64 -13.23 9.23
C ILE A 439 7.22 -12.49 10.50
N GLY A 440 8.00 -12.59 11.55
CA GLY A 440 7.74 -11.91 12.81
C GLY A 440 8.94 -11.15 13.35
N HIS A 441 8.70 -9.95 13.87
CA HIS A 441 9.71 -9.12 14.51
C HIS A 441 9.47 -9.03 16.01
N SER A 442 10.52 -9.13 16.82
CA SER A 442 10.47 -8.97 18.27
C SER A 442 9.40 -9.87 18.91
N MET A 443 8.44 -9.33 19.65
CA MET A 443 7.30 -10.07 20.21
C MET A 443 6.50 -10.82 19.14
N GLY A 444 6.32 -10.21 17.96
CA GLY A 444 5.68 -10.87 16.81
C GLY A 444 6.45 -12.08 16.31
N GLY A 445 7.78 -12.12 16.50
CA GLY A 445 8.60 -13.29 16.21
C GLY A 445 8.36 -14.46 17.16
N ILE A 446 8.11 -14.19 18.45
CA ILE A 446 7.68 -15.23 19.41
C ILE A 446 6.32 -15.79 18.99
N ILE A 447 5.36 -14.91 18.67
CA ILE A 447 4.04 -15.34 18.19
C ILE A 447 4.18 -16.20 16.94
N ALA A 448 4.97 -15.74 15.94
CA ALA A 448 5.23 -16.47 14.71
C ALA A 448 5.83 -17.87 14.98
N ARG A 449 6.82 -17.96 15.89
CA ARG A 449 7.39 -19.24 16.31
C ARG A 449 6.34 -20.19 16.86
N LEU A 450 5.47 -19.71 17.75
CA LEU A 450 4.42 -20.51 18.35
C LEU A 450 3.31 -20.91 17.34
N LEU A 451 3.09 -20.12 16.29
CA LEU A 451 2.11 -20.43 15.22
C LEU A 451 2.58 -21.54 14.27
N VAL A 452 3.88 -21.86 14.27
CA VAL A 452 4.44 -22.96 13.46
C VAL A 452 4.99 -24.11 14.31
N SER A 453 4.77 -24.07 15.64
CA SER A 453 5.20 -25.12 16.57
C SER A 453 4.05 -26.04 16.94
N ASN A 454 4.37 -27.25 17.43
CA ASN A 454 3.42 -28.26 17.87
C ASN A 454 3.80 -28.75 19.26
N GLN A 455 3.07 -28.30 20.28
CA GLN A 455 3.30 -28.77 21.66
C GLN A 455 2.10 -28.49 22.56
N ASN A 456 1.65 -29.49 23.31
CA ASN A 456 0.65 -29.28 24.34
C ASN A 456 1.32 -28.83 25.64
N LEU A 457 1.06 -27.59 26.03
CA LEU A 457 1.63 -26.94 27.21
C LEU A 457 0.68 -26.98 28.44
N SER A 458 -0.53 -27.54 28.33
CA SER A 458 -1.56 -27.46 29.35
C SER A 458 -1.08 -27.95 30.72
N THR A 459 -0.48 -29.13 30.78
CA THR A 459 0.04 -29.70 32.03
C THR A 459 1.15 -28.85 32.66
N ALA A 460 2.07 -28.34 31.84
CA ALA A 460 3.15 -27.46 32.32
C ALA A 460 2.60 -26.10 32.77
N ALA A 461 1.62 -25.55 32.07
CA ALA A 461 0.95 -24.31 32.43
C ALA A 461 0.28 -24.41 33.81
N PHE A 462 -0.49 -25.49 34.07
CA PHE A 462 -1.12 -25.70 35.38
C PHE A 462 -0.12 -25.79 36.52
N LYS A 463 1.05 -26.40 36.28
CA LYS A 463 2.14 -26.45 37.30
C LYS A 463 2.77 -25.08 37.54
N ILE A 464 3.09 -24.34 36.48
CA ILE A 464 3.80 -23.04 36.56
C ILE A 464 2.91 -21.95 37.14
N TYR A 465 1.64 -21.90 36.70
CA TYR A 465 0.70 -20.88 37.16
C TYR A 465 0.13 -21.18 38.54
N ASN A 466 0.03 -22.43 38.94
CA ASN A 466 -0.39 -22.94 40.25
C ASN A 466 -1.48 -22.10 40.95
N SER A 467 -2.54 -21.76 40.23
CA SER A 467 -3.63 -20.92 40.68
C SER A 467 -4.88 -21.75 40.90
N ARG A 468 -5.58 -21.54 42.02
CA ARG A 468 -6.86 -22.23 42.28
C ARG A 468 -7.88 -22.04 41.18
N SER A 469 -7.97 -20.86 40.59
CA SER A 469 -8.91 -20.58 39.49
C SER A 469 -8.58 -21.36 38.23
N LEU A 470 -7.32 -21.48 37.80
CA LEU A 470 -6.92 -22.33 36.69
C LEU A 470 -7.16 -23.84 36.96
N LEU A 471 -7.02 -24.27 38.21
CA LEU A 471 -7.25 -25.66 38.62
C LEU A 471 -8.74 -26.05 38.50
N VAL A 472 -9.65 -25.12 38.76
CA VAL A 472 -11.11 -25.34 38.58
C VAL A 472 -11.46 -25.54 37.10
N HIS A 473 -10.73 -24.91 36.16
CA HIS A 473 -10.97 -24.99 34.72
C HIS A 473 -10.03 -25.95 33.97
N LYS A 474 -9.44 -26.92 34.66
CA LYS A 474 -8.53 -27.92 34.06
C LYS A 474 -9.13 -28.70 32.88
N THR A 475 -10.44 -28.78 32.81
CA THR A 475 -11.19 -29.52 31.78
C THR A 475 -11.91 -28.60 30.78
N ASP A 476 -11.82 -27.27 30.95
CA ASP A 476 -12.45 -26.32 30.04
C ASP A 476 -11.73 -26.31 28.69
N PRO A 477 -12.39 -26.74 27.59
CA PRO A 477 -11.77 -26.78 26.27
C PRO A 477 -11.24 -25.43 25.81
N VAL A 478 -11.96 -24.34 26.10
CA VAL A 478 -11.60 -22.98 25.70
C VAL A 478 -10.28 -22.54 26.35
N ILE A 479 -10.06 -22.91 27.60
CA ILE A 479 -8.80 -22.63 28.32
C ILE A 479 -7.66 -23.53 27.83
N LEU A 480 -7.96 -24.82 27.63
CA LEU A 480 -6.98 -25.80 27.17
C LEU A 480 -6.44 -25.50 25.77
N GLU A 481 -7.27 -25.00 24.86
CA GLU A 481 -6.87 -24.66 23.49
C GLU A 481 -5.82 -23.55 23.43
N ARG A 482 -5.82 -22.61 24.38
CA ARG A 482 -4.78 -21.56 24.47
C ARG A 482 -3.39 -22.13 24.69
N PHE A 483 -3.30 -23.21 25.47
CA PHE A 483 -2.06 -23.89 25.81
C PHE A 483 -1.74 -25.08 24.89
N ASN A 484 -2.67 -25.47 24.04
CA ASN A 484 -2.44 -26.48 23.01
C ASN A 484 -1.89 -25.78 21.75
N ILE A 485 -0.56 -25.69 21.70
CA ILE A 485 0.13 -25.08 20.58
C ILE A 485 0.04 -26.02 19.37
N GLN A 486 -0.69 -25.60 18.35
CA GLN A 486 -0.82 -26.29 17.07
C GLN A 486 -0.30 -25.42 15.94
N PRO A 487 0.43 -25.98 14.96
CA PRO A 487 0.90 -25.23 13.80
C PRO A 487 -0.26 -24.92 12.85
N ILE A 488 -0.13 -23.80 12.15
CA ILE A 488 -0.97 -23.51 10.97
C ILE A 488 -0.34 -24.24 9.77
N PRO A 489 -1.02 -25.23 9.17
CA PRO A 489 -0.41 -26.10 8.17
C PRO A 489 -0.09 -25.39 6.84
N ASN A 490 -0.68 -24.22 6.63
CA ASN A 490 -0.47 -23.41 5.43
C ASN A 490 0.93 -22.81 5.34
N PHE A 491 1.68 -22.70 6.47
CA PHE A 491 3.04 -22.22 6.47
C PHE A 491 4.04 -23.36 6.30
N ASN A 492 5.01 -23.18 5.39
CA ASN A 492 6.16 -24.07 5.27
C ASN A 492 7.49 -23.37 5.58
N ARG A 493 7.46 -22.06 5.83
CA ARG A 493 8.64 -21.25 6.14
C ARG A 493 8.32 -20.16 7.14
N ALA A 494 9.26 -19.92 8.08
CA ALA A 494 9.18 -18.79 9.00
C ALA A 494 10.50 -18.03 9.08
N ILE A 495 10.43 -16.73 9.37
CA ILE A 495 11.59 -15.85 9.56
C ILE A 495 11.40 -15.05 10.85
N PHE A 496 12.33 -15.16 11.78
CA PHE A 496 12.29 -14.48 13.07
C PHE A 496 13.35 -13.38 13.12
N LEU A 497 12.90 -12.13 13.30
CA LEU A 497 13.80 -10.97 13.34
C LEU A 497 13.89 -10.45 14.77
N SER A 498 15.11 -10.43 15.35
CA SER A 498 15.39 -9.93 16.71
C SER A 498 14.36 -10.39 17.74
N SER A 499 13.99 -11.67 17.70
CA SER A 499 12.91 -12.25 18.51
C SER A 499 13.45 -12.67 19.88
N PRO A 500 12.89 -12.20 21.02
CA PRO A 500 13.35 -12.57 22.36
C PRO A 500 12.79 -13.94 22.79
N ASN A 501 13.19 -15.01 22.09
CA ASN A 501 12.66 -16.36 22.26
C ASN A 501 12.85 -16.95 23.67
N LYS A 502 13.88 -16.49 24.38
CA LYS A 502 14.19 -16.88 25.77
C LYS A 502 14.01 -15.70 26.76
N GLY A 503 13.33 -14.63 26.31
CA GLY A 503 13.07 -13.42 27.09
C GLY A 503 14.20 -12.39 27.03
N THR A 504 13.99 -11.25 27.66
CA THR A 504 14.95 -10.14 27.71
C THR A 504 14.91 -9.42 29.06
N ALA A 505 16.09 -8.98 29.55
CA ALA A 505 16.22 -8.10 30.71
C ALA A 505 15.66 -6.69 30.45
N PHE A 506 15.63 -6.26 29.18
CA PHE A 506 15.09 -4.96 28.78
C PHE A 506 13.61 -4.83 29.16
N ALA A 507 12.85 -5.92 29.15
CA ALA A 507 11.47 -5.93 29.58
C ALA A 507 11.33 -5.46 31.02
N ASP A 508 12.23 -5.86 31.93
CA ASP A 508 12.22 -5.44 33.33
C ASP A 508 12.56 -3.95 33.49
N LEU A 509 13.53 -3.44 32.70
CA LEU A 509 13.92 -2.02 32.70
C LEU A 509 12.85 -1.12 32.08
N TRP A 510 12.25 -1.56 31.02
CA TRP A 510 11.15 -0.86 30.34
C TRP A 510 9.92 -0.80 31.26
N PHE A 511 9.65 -1.92 31.95
CA PHE A 511 8.59 -2.02 32.95
C PHE A 511 8.79 -1.05 34.09
N THR A 512 10.00 -0.92 34.66
CA THR A 512 10.27 0.02 35.74
C THR A 512 10.12 1.48 35.32
N LYS A 513 10.44 1.82 34.06
CA LYS A 513 10.23 3.16 33.49
C LYS A 513 8.76 3.46 33.16
N MET A 514 8.00 2.46 32.72
CA MET A 514 6.57 2.57 32.36
C MET A 514 5.62 2.20 33.49
N ALA A 515 6.08 1.42 34.50
CA ALA A 515 5.24 0.86 35.57
C ALA A 515 4.73 1.90 36.57
N ARG A 516 5.22 3.14 36.54
CA ARG A 516 4.50 4.25 37.19
C ARG A 516 3.13 4.54 36.53
N ARG A 517 2.87 3.99 35.34
CA ARG A 517 1.56 3.97 34.65
C ARG A 517 1.11 2.51 34.55
N ILE A 518 0.56 1.97 35.65
CA ILE A 518 0.09 0.59 35.81
C ILE A 518 -0.61 0.06 34.56
N ILE A 519 -0.03 -0.90 33.83
CA ILE A 519 -0.67 -1.62 32.74
C ILE A 519 -1.50 -2.75 33.37
N ARG A 520 -2.83 -2.73 33.29
CA ARG A 520 -3.72 -3.80 33.78
C ARG A 520 -4.21 -4.61 32.58
N VAL A 521 -4.49 -5.88 32.77
CA VAL A 521 -5.22 -6.69 31.80
C VAL A 521 -6.59 -6.04 31.55
N PRO A 522 -7.03 -5.93 30.30
CA PRO A 522 -8.30 -5.29 30.00
C PRO A 522 -9.48 -5.89 30.77
N SER A 523 -10.38 -5.04 31.27
CA SER A 523 -11.54 -5.46 32.06
C SER A 523 -12.48 -6.39 31.26
N VAL A 524 -12.55 -6.21 29.93
CA VAL A 524 -13.34 -7.07 29.03
C VAL A 524 -12.79 -8.50 28.97
N PHE A 525 -11.45 -8.67 28.92
CA PHE A 525 -10.83 -9.99 28.99
C PHE A 525 -11.06 -10.65 30.36
N MET A 526 -10.98 -9.85 31.41
CA MET A 526 -11.25 -10.32 32.78
C MET A 526 -12.74 -10.61 32.98
N GLY A 527 -13.63 -9.81 32.35
CA GLY A 527 -15.08 -10.04 32.36
C GLY A 527 -15.46 -11.32 31.62
N ALA A 528 -14.90 -11.53 30.41
CA ALA A 528 -15.17 -12.73 29.61
C ALA A 528 -14.68 -14.02 30.27
N ILE A 529 -13.56 -13.98 31.02
CA ILE A 529 -13.13 -15.08 31.89
C ILE A 529 -14.04 -15.18 33.11
N GLY A 530 -14.55 -14.05 33.62
CA GLY A 530 -15.47 -13.99 34.77
C GLY A 530 -16.88 -14.47 34.43
N ASP A 531 -17.40 -14.17 33.25
CA ASP A 531 -18.74 -14.58 32.80
C ASP A 531 -18.85 -16.10 32.57
N THR A 532 -17.72 -16.77 32.25
CA THR A 532 -17.61 -18.24 32.28
C THR A 532 -17.62 -18.79 33.73
N LEU A 533 -17.49 -17.91 34.73
CA LEU A 533 -17.42 -18.25 36.17
C LEU A 533 -18.70 -17.89 36.93
N GLU A 534 -19.79 -17.45 36.26
CA GLU A 534 -21.07 -17.06 36.89
C GLU A 534 -21.84 -18.23 37.56
N GLY A 535 -21.11 -19.14 38.20
CA GLY A 535 -21.70 -20.11 39.13
C GLY A 535 -21.42 -19.82 40.61
N ASP A 536 -20.54 -18.83 40.99
CA ASP A 536 -20.17 -18.67 42.40
C ASP A 536 -19.88 -17.22 42.86
N LEU A 537 -20.51 -16.86 43.95
CA LEU A 537 -20.82 -15.55 44.53
C LEU A 537 -19.66 -14.71 45.08
N ASN A 538 -18.42 -14.78 44.56
CA ASN A 538 -17.34 -13.94 45.09
C ASN A 538 -16.43 -13.30 44.02
N ILE A 539 -17.03 -12.73 43.00
CA ILE A 539 -16.38 -12.25 41.76
C ILE A 539 -15.33 -11.15 42.04
N LYS A 540 -15.57 -10.21 42.94
CA LYS A 540 -14.63 -9.11 43.22
C LYS A 540 -13.33 -9.55 43.90
N GLY A 541 -13.36 -10.55 44.75
CA GLY A 541 -12.19 -11.13 45.42
C GLY A 541 -11.34 -11.98 44.45
N THR A 542 -12.03 -12.76 43.62
CA THR A 542 -11.39 -13.66 42.63
C THR A 542 -10.72 -12.89 41.50
N ILE A 543 -11.34 -11.82 41.01
CA ILE A 543 -10.76 -10.91 39.98
C ILE A 543 -9.49 -10.21 40.51
N LYS A 544 -9.49 -9.82 41.80
CA LYS A 544 -8.33 -9.20 42.42
C LYS A 544 -7.16 -10.19 42.60
N GLN A 545 -7.43 -11.45 42.89
CA GLN A 545 -6.43 -12.51 42.99
C GLN A 545 -5.95 -13.00 41.62
N LEU A 546 -6.80 -13.05 40.57
CA LEU A 546 -6.43 -13.32 39.21
C LEU A 546 -5.47 -12.24 38.65
N ASN A 547 -5.73 -10.96 38.96
CA ASN A 547 -4.82 -9.86 38.62
C ASN A 547 -3.43 -9.95 39.25
N GLN A 548 -3.28 -10.65 40.37
CA GLN A 548 -2.00 -10.72 41.08
C GLN A 548 -1.16 -11.95 40.75
N SER A 549 -1.74 -13.02 40.16
CA SER A 549 -1.04 -14.30 40.14
C SER A 549 -0.96 -15.02 38.77
N ILE A 550 -1.78 -14.71 37.76
CA ILE A 550 -1.89 -15.60 36.60
C ILE A 550 -1.62 -14.94 35.25
N ILE A 551 -2.06 -13.70 35.04
CA ILE A 551 -2.05 -13.10 33.72
C ILE A 551 -1.15 -11.87 33.73
N GLN A 552 0.04 -12.02 33.19
CA GLN A 552 0.93 -10.93 32.84
C GLN A 552 0.50 -10.37 31.48
N ASN A 553 0.70 -9.07 31.24
CA ASN A 553 0.45 -8.46 29.95
C ASN A 553 1.59 -8.77 28.96
N GLY A 554 1.37 -8.52 27.66
CA GLY A 554 2.37 -8.78 26.63
C GLY A 554 3.78 -8.25 26.94
N PRO A 555 3.93 -6.99 27.38
CA PRO A 555 5.23 -6.48 27.80
C PRO A 555 5.91 -7.27 28.93
N SER A 556 5.18 -7.67 29.97
CA SER A 556 5.77 -8.43 31.09
C SER A 556 6.07 -9.88 30.74
N ASP A 557 5.33 -10.44 29.78
CA ASP A 557 5.61 -11.78 29.26
C ASP A 557 6.99 -11.88 28.62
N LEU A 558 7.54 -10.76 28.10
CA LEU A 558 8.87 -10.73 27.48
C LEU A 558 10.04 -10.82 28.47
N SER A 559 9.80 -10.65 29.77
CA SER A 559 10.85 -10.82 30.79
C SER A 559 11.37 -12.26 30.82
N TYR A 560 12.69 -12.44 30.90
CA TYR A 560 13.29 -13.77 31.05
C TYR A 560 12.85 -14.47 32.37
N LYS A 561 12.31 -13.72 33.35
CA LYS A 561 11.75 -14.23 34.62
C LYS A 561 10.27 -14.57 34.50
N SER A 562 9.63 -14.27 33.39
CA SER A 562 8.19 -14.47 33.23
C SER A 562 7.81 -15.94 33.22
N LYS A 563 6.62 -16.25 33.71
CA LYS A 563 6.04 -17.59 33.65
C LYS A 563 5.80 -18.01 32.17
N PHE A 564 5.48 -17.04 31.31
CA PHE A 564 5.29 -17.28 29.89
C PHE A 564 6.59 -17.75 29.22
N ILE A 565 7.72 -17.07 29.44
CA ILE A 565 9.02 -17.52 28.91
C ILE A 565 9.43 -18.86 29.51
N ALA A 566 9.23 -19.07 30.83
CA ALA A 566 9.52 -20.36 31.46
C ALA A 566 8.74 -21.50 30.78
N LEU A 567 7.49 -21.24 30.37
CA LEU A 567 6.61 -22.19 29.67
C LEU A 567 7.01 -22.43 28.21
N THR A 568 7.44 -21.38 27.49
CA THR A 568 7.53 -21.40 26.01
C THR A 568 8.94 -21.41 25.43
N LYS A 569 9.99 -21.14 26.25
CA LYS A 569 11.38 -21.01 25.77
C LYS A 569 11.93 -22.24 25.02
N ASN A 570 11.38 -23.42 25.29
CA ASN A 570 11.79 -24.68 24.67
C ASN A 570 10.80 -25.16 23.57
N VAL A 571 9.78 -24.36 23.26
CA VAL A 571 8.83 -24.64 22.15
C VAL A 571 9.45 -24.19 20.85
N ASN A 572 9.88 -25.13 20.02
CA ASN A 572 10.53 -24.85 18.74
C ASN A 572 9.68 -25.39 17.56
N PRO A 573 9.88 -24.87 16.35
CA PRO A 573 9.29 -25.47 15.17
C PRO A 573 9.66 -26.95 15.07
N PRO A 574 8.78 -27.81 14.54
CA PRO A 574 9.04 -29.25 14.45
C PRO A 574 10.24 -29.54 13.54
N LYS A 575 10.89 -30.67 13.79
CA LYS A 575 12.03 -31.10 12.97
C LYS A 575 11.61 -31.21 11.49
N GLY A 576 12.36 -30.58 10.61
CA GLY A 576 12.07 -30.52 9.18
C GLY A 576 11.31 -29.26 8.73
N PHE A 577 10.75 -28.49 9.65
CA PHE A 577 10.19 -27.18 9.32
C PHE A 577 11.32 -26.17 9.05
N ILE A 578 11.23 -25.43 7.95
CA ILE A 578 12.28 -24.49 7.54
C ILE A 578 12.04 -23.13 8.19
N PHE A 579 12.99 -22.69 8.99
CA PHE A 579 12.96 -21.32 9.55
C PHE A 579 14.33 -20.65 9.48
N HIS A 580 14.33 -19.34 9.54
CA HIS A 580 15.51 -18.47 9.47
C HIS A 580 15.50 -17.48 10.63
N SER A 581 16.68 -17.08 11.09
CA SER A 581 16.89 -16.04 12.09
C SER A 581 17.65 -14.86 11.51
N ILE A 582 17.19 -13.65 11.77
CA ILE A 582 17.91 -12.40 11.50
C ILE A 582 18.07 -11.68 12.84
N ILE A 583 19.31 -11.46 13.27
CA ILE A 583 19.63 -10.97 14.60
C ILE A 583 20.36 -9.64 14.49
N GLY A 584 19.90 -8.63 15.23
CA GLY A 584 20.56 -7.33 15.33
C GLY A 584 21.79 -7.36 16.22
N ASN A 585 22.81 -6.63 15.85
CA ASN A 585 24.01 -6.39 16.64
C ASN A 585 24.35 -4.90 16.65
N ASP A 586 24.00 -4.21 17.73
CA ASP A 586 24.33 -2.80 17.96
C ASP A 586 25.70 -2.64 18.67
N THR A 587 26.42 -3.75 18.86
CA THR A 587 27.74 -3.76 19.45
C THR A 587 28.83 -3.83 18.37
N LYS A 588 30.07 -3.58 18.78
CA LYS A 588 31.24 -3.80 17.91
C LYS A 588 31.82 -5.21 18.05
N SER A 589 31.21 -6.06 18.85
CA SER A 589 31.71 -7.40 19.17
C SER A 589 31.14 -8.46 18.22
N ASN A 590 31.97 -9.42 17.85
CA ASN A 590 31.54 -10.65 17.18
C ASN A 590 31.39 -11.83 18.17
N ASP A 591 31.63 -11.61 19.46
CA ASP A 591 31.47 -12.63 20.50
C ASP A 591 29.96 -12.83 20.78
N PRO A 592 29.40 -14.04 20.56
CA PRO A 592 27.98 -14.31 20.79
C PRO A 592 27.47 -13.96 22.18
N GLN A 593 28.35 -13.97 23.20
CA GLN A 593 27.97 -13.60 24.58
C GLN A 593 27.75 -12.10 24.75
N LYS A 594 28.30 -11.27 23.84
CA LYS A 594 28.24 -9.81 23.89
C LYS A 594 27.33 -9.21 22.85
N ILE A 595 26.92 -10.00 21.85
CA ILE A 595 26.03 -9.52 20.78
C ILE A 595 24.64 -9.21 21.35
N THR A 596 24.15 -8.01 21.06
CA THR A 596 22.79 -7.56 21.34
C THR A 596 22.41 -6.44 20.39
N ASP A 597 21.12 -6.31 20.09
CA ASP A 597 20.54 -5.16 19.38
C ASP A 597 20.13 -4.00 20.33
N GLY A 598 20.61 -4.03 21.57
CA GLY A 598 20.26 -3.09 22.63
C GLY A 598 19.01 -3.51 23.43
N VAL A 599 18.22 -4.45 22.96
CA VAL A 599 16.99 -4.97 23.59
C VAL A 599 17.07 -6.47 23.80
N VAL A 600 17.45 -7.23 22.77
CA VAL A 600 17.47 -8.69 22.76
C VAL A 600 18.91 -9.18 22.63
N PRO A 601 19.43 -9.94 23.61
CA PRO A 601 20.75 -10.56 23.48
C PRO A 601 20.70 -11.73 22.47
N TYR A 602 21.82 -12.01 21.81
CA TYR A 602 21.99 -13.14 20.90
C TYR A 602 21.52 -14.47 21.50
N SER A 603 21.88 -14.74 22.76
CA SER A 603 21.51 -15.95 23.48
C SER A 603 19.99 -16.17 23.58
N SER A 604 19.20 -15.10 23.50
CA SER A 604 17.74 -15.14 23.48
C SER A 604 17.18 -15.23 22.05
N ALA A 605 17.79 -14.55 21.10
CA ALA A 605 17.33 -14.52 19.70
C ALA A 605 17.68 -15.81 18.92
N HIS A 606 18.81 -16.40 19.26
CA HIS A 606 19.30 -17.64 18.63
C HIS A 606 18.39 -18.84 18.91
N LEU A 607 18.10 -19.59 17.85
CA LEU A 607 17.36 -20.86 17.87
C LEU A 607 18.14 -21.92 17.09
N ASP A 608 18.38 -23.05 17.74
CA ASP A 608 19.01 -24.20 17.10
C ASP A 608 18.14 -24.75 15.96
N GLY A 609 18.78 -25.17 14.86
CA GLY A 609 18.10 -25.76 13.72
C GLY A 609 17.61 -24.78 12.66
N ALA A 610 17.96 -23.47 12.76
CA ALA A 610 17.68 -22.51 11.71
C ALA A 610 18.39 -22.90 10.40
N ALA A 611 17.67 -22.85 9.27
CA ALA A 611 18.23 -23.09 7.94
C ALA A 611 19.25 -22.00 7.54
N SER A 612 19.10 -20.79 8.04
CA SER A 612 20.15 -19.75 8.05
C SER A 612 19.96 -18.82 9.25
N GLU A 613 21.07 -18.33 9.78
CA GLU A 613 21.12 -17.28 10.77
C GLU A 613 22.00 -16.15 10.25
N LYS A 614 21.47 -14.93 10.24
CA LYS A 614 22.17 -13.74 9.77
C LYS A 614 22.27 -12.71 10.90
N ILE A 615 23.48 -12.38 11.30
CA ILE A 615 23.74 -11.27 12.23
C ILE A 615 23.98 -10.03 11.39
N ILE A 616 23.25 -8.95 11.69
CA ILE A 616 23.28 -7.69 10.95
C ILE A 616 23.60 -6.56 11.93
N HIS A 617 24.47 -5.65 11.54
CA HIS A 617 24.76 -4.48 12.35
C HIS A 617 23.55 -3.55 12.40
N GLY A 618 23.06 -3.27 13.62
CA GLY A 618 21.90 -2.41 13.86
C GLY A 618 21.22 -2.67 15.18
N GLY A 619 20.40 -1.70 15.60
CA GLY A 619 19.58 -1.77 16.81
C GLY A 619 18.33 -2.63 16.62
N HIS A 620 17.42 -2.59 17.59
CA HIS A 620 16.26 -3.50 17.65
C HIS A 620 15.29 -3.40 16.46
N SER A 621 15.17 -2.24 15.82
CA SER A 621 14.34 -2.05 14.60
C SER A 621 15.03 -2.56 13.32
N ILE A 622 15.64 -3.73 13.40
CA ILE A 622 16.49 -4.29 12.32
C ILE A 622 15.72 -4.54 11.03
N GLN A 623 14.43 -4.81 11.08
CA GLN A 623 13.55 -5.02 9.92
C GLN A 623 13.51 -3.80 8.97
N GLU A 624 13.94 -2.64 9.44
CA GLU A 624 14.01 -1.42 8.64
C GLU A 624 15.36 -1.20 7.96
N THR A 625 16.36 -2.03 8.25
CA THR A 625 17.69 -1.89 7.66
C THR A 625 17.76 -2.44 6.23
N PRO A 626 18.59 -1.86 5.35
CA PRO A 626 18.77 -2.37 4.01
C PRO A 626 19.26 -3.82 3.99
N GLU A 627 20.15 -4.18 4.89
CA GLU A 627 20.75 -5.51 4.98
C GLU A 627 19.71 -6.57 5.35
N ALA A 628 18.80 -6.25 6.29
CA ALA A 628 17.70 -7.15 6.64
C ALA A 628 16.73 -7.33 5.46
N VAL A 629 16.41 -6.26 4.75
CA VAL A 629 15.56 -6.34 3.55
C VAL A 629 16.21 -7.19 2.46
N LEU A 630 17.52 -7.05 2.23
CA LEU A 630 18.25 -7.88 1.27
C LEU A 630 18.22 -9.36 1.69
N GLU A 631 18.43 -9.66 2.96
CA GLU A 631 18.38 -11.04 3.46
C GLU A 631 16.97 -11.63 3.34
N LEU A 632 15.95 -10.87 3.68
CA LEU A 632 14.55 -11.27 3.50
C LEU A 632 14.22 -11.56 2.03
N ARG A 633 14.65 -10.70 1.10
CA ARG A 633 14.50 -10.93 -0.35
C ARG A 633 15.26 -12.19 -0.80
N ARG A 634 16.46 -12.43 -0.28
CA ARG A 634 17.23 -13.67 -0.56
C ARG A 634 16.46 -14.91 -0.12
N ILE A 635 15.91 -14.90 1.10
CA ILE A 635 15.14 -16.03 1.65
C ILE A 635 13.86 -16.25 0.83
N LEU A 636 13.15 -15.19 0.47
CA LEU A 636 11.94 -15.29 -0.35
C LEU A 636 12.23 -15.84 -1.75
N ARG A 637 13.32 -15.42 -2.40
CA ARG A 637 13.73 -16.00 -3.69
C ARG A 637 14.18 -17.46 -3.55
N LEU A 638 14.90 -17.81 -2.49
CA LEU A 638 15.24 -19.21 -2.20
C LEU A 638 13.97 -20.06 -2.05
N HIS A 639 12.94 -19.53 -1.41
CA HIS A 639 11.65 -20.20 -1.29
C HIS A 639 11.00 -20.42 -2.68
N LEU A 640 11.02 -19.43 -3.56
CA LEU A 640 10.51 -19.58 -4.94
C LEU A 640 11.30 -20.60 -5.75
N ILE A 641 12.65 -20.64 -5.60
CA ILE A 641 13.51 -21.64 -6.25
C ILE A 641 13.11 -23.04 -5.81
N GLN A 642 12.89 -23.26 -4.52
CA GLN A 642 12.51 -24.58 -3.97
C GLN A 642 11.15 -25.06 -4.48
N HIS A 643 10.27 -24.14 -4.89
CA HIS A 643 8.98 -24.45 -5.49
C HIS A 643 8.96 -24.39 -7.02
N GLY A 644 10.13 -24.23 -7.67
CA GLY A 644 10.24 -24.17 -9.14
C GLY A 644 9.62 -22.93 -9.79
N LEU A 645 9.34 -21.88 -8.98
CA LEU A 645 8.70 -20.64 -9.45
C LEU A 645 9.69 -19.56 -9.90
N TYR A 646 10.96 -19.74 -9.59
CA TYR A 646 12.04 -18.81 -9.99
C TYR A 646 13.33 -19.59 -10.23
N GLN A 647 14.05 -19.21 -11.26
CA GLN A 647 15.43 -19.71 -11.51
C GLN A 647 16.40 -18.57 -11.25
N ALA A 648 17.41 -18.83 -10.42
CA ALA A 648 18.46 -17.85 -10.22
C ALA A 648 19.16 -17.57 -11.57
N PRO A 649 19.49 -16.30 -11.87
CA PRO A 649 20.32 -16.00 -13.03
C PRO A 649 21.62 -16.83 -12.95
N THR A 650 21.92 -17.58 -13.99
CA THR A 650 23.23 -18.22 -14.13
C THR A 650 24.26 -17.09 -14.16
N THR A 651 25.09 -17.00 -13.12
CA THR A 651 26.27 -16.13 -13.14
C THR A 651 27.16 -16.60 -14.30
N GLN A 652 27.12 -15.82 -15.39
CA GLN A 652 28.17 -15.92 -16.43
C GLN A 652 29.48 -15.34 -15.92
#